data_e4e7f4f51912e4a1ed7c029ad7e6b33c
#
_entry.id   e4e7f4f51912e4a1ed7c029ad7e6b33c
#
_cell.length_a   1.000
_cell.length_b   1.000
_cell.length_c   1.000
_cell.angle_alpha   90.00
_cell.angle_beta   90.00
_cell.angle_gamma   90.00
#
_symmetry.space_group_name_H-M   'P 1'
#
loop_
_entity.id
_entity.type
_entity.pdbx_description
1 polymer ?
#
loop_
_entity_poly.entity_id
_entity_poly.type
_entity_poly.pdbx_seq_one_letter_code
_entity_poly.pdbx_strand_id
1 'polypeptide(L)'
;MDFPELAARTRRFSHGAPRAVSVADDGARVIFLRSAGPEDPADALWLLDPASGEERLVADPARLLGAGADPSALSPGERALRERRRLSAAGIGSYALDGAGRVAVFALAGRLFRADLVHGDVVEVAVAGPVIDPRPDPTGERLAYVTDAADGVRRGELRVVSPDGTDTLLAGEDAGVTWGLAEHVAAEEFHRFRGYWWAPDGRGVLAARVDESRLPRWHLHDAADPASPPTSIAYPQAGGPNAEVSLHLLDLDGGWVDVHWDRETYPYLTSVDWADGNPLITVLRRSQQHGLVLAVDPRTGETQVHAELADPRWVEPIPGTPAHLPDGRVLVGGELAHDGYDARCLFADGTLLTPPSLYVRRVVGRLPAGNGPADLLVEASDGEPSQRHLYRVRTLIGGGVDARRMSGTPGWHTGAVGGDTLVVGTASLDRPGTTWSVWRGDREVAQLRSLAATPPYAPRPTMVRVTDRRLPSAVLYPTDHVKGTRLPVLLDVYGGPGHQEVVAARSAWLERQWWADSGFAVVTVDNRGTPGVAPSFEKAVHRRVADVVLTDQIDALTALAGKHPDLDLGRVGVRGWSFGGWLAGLAVLRHPELFRCGIVGAPVTDWALYDTAYSERYLGMPEDGVDVYAHHSLLELAAERPVSGEPARPMLLLHGLVDDNVVAAHTLRLSAALLGAGRPHSVLPLTGATHMAAGGLSERLLRLELDFLRTHLG
;
A
#
# COMPACT_ATOMS: atom_id res chain seq x y z
N MET A 1 28.47 -14.72 -2.20
CA MET A 1 27.09 -14.38 -1.78
C MET A 1 26.26 -14.33 -3.04
N ASP A 2 25.23 -15.15 -3.15
CA ASP A 2 24.35 -15.14 -4.31
C ASP A 2 23.19 -14.13 -4.12
N PHE A 3 22.35 -13.95 -5.14
CA PHE A 3 21.30 -12.93 -5.11
C PHE A 3 20.28 -13.13 -3.97
N PRO A 4 19.69 -14.34 -3.73
CA PRO A 4 18.72 -14.50 -2.65
C PRO A 4 19.27 -14.14 -1.27
N GLU A 5 20.50 -14.54 -0.95
CA GLU A 5 21.15 -14.19 0.30
C GLU A 5 21.38 -12.68 0.41
N LEU A 6 21.91 -12.04 -0.64
CA LEU A 6 22.13 -10.60 -0.66
C LEU A 6 20.83 -9.82 -0.57
N ALA A 7 19.78 -10.24 -1.29
CA ALA A 7 18.48 -9.63 -1.25
C ALA A 7 17.83 -9.72 0.14
N ALA A 8 17.99 -10.86 0.84
CA ALA A 8 17.49 -11.02 2.19
C ALA A 8 18.22 -10.10 3.19
N ARG A 9 19.56 -10.06 3.16
CA ARG A 9 20.38 -9.24 4.08
C ARG A 9 20.18 -7.75 3.87
N THR A 10 20.01 -7.32 2.63
CA THR A 10 19.84 -5.90 2.27
C THR A 10 18.37 -5.48 2.16
N ARG A 11 17.44 -6.39 2.52
CA ARG A 11 16.00 -6.21 2.33
C ARG A 11 15.68 -5.76 0.90
N ARG A 12 16.04 -6.58 -0.08
CA ARG A 12 15.90 -6.27 -1.51
C ARG A 12 16.53 -4.94 -1.90
N PHE A 13 17.74 -4.66 -1.36
CA PHE A 13 18.51 -3.44 -1.62
C PHE A 13 17.85 -2.14 -1.14
N SER A 14 17.03 -2.21 -0.10
CA SER A 14 16.34 -1.05 0.47
C SER A 14 16.95 -0.53 1.77
N HIS A 15 17.71 -1.35 2.53
CA HIS A 15 18.47 -0.85 3.67
C HIS A 15 19.50 0.20 3.22
N GLY A 16 19.61 1.29 3.96
CA GLY A 16 20.45 2.43 3.63
C GLY A 16 19.89 3.37 2.55
N ALA A 17 18.74 3.07 1.94
CA ALA A 17 18.08 4.00 1.02
C ALA A 17 17.20 5.01 1.78
N PRO A 18 17.19 6.30 1.39
CA PRO A 18 16.25 7.28 1.92
C PRO A 18 14.80 6.88 1.61
N ARG A 19 13.92 7.03 2.61
CA ARG A 19 12.47 6.79 2.48
C ARG A 19 11.67 7.74 3.37
N ALA A 20 10.34 7.75 3.23
CA ALA A 20 9.44 8.61 4.00
C ALA A 20 9.90 10.08 3.98
N VAL A 21 10.26 10.58 2.79
CA VAL A 21 10.77 11.94 2.62
C VAL A 21 9.65 12.95 2.77
N SER A 22 9.86 13.95 3.61
CA SER A 22 8.98 15.09 3.83
C SER A 22 9.76 16.39 3.72
N VAL A 23 9.09 17.48 3.39
CA VAL A 23 9.66 18.83 3.38
C VAL A 23 8.88 19.67 4.38
N ALA A 24 9.58 20.45 5.21
CA ALA A 24 8.94 21.43 6.10
C ALA A 24 8.17 22.47 5.29
N ASP A 25 7.06 22.98 5.82
CA ASP A 25 6.17 23.90 5.09
C ASP A 25 6.88 25.20 4.63
N ASP A 26 7.93 25.62 5.36
CA ASP A 26 8.77 26.76 4.98
C ASP A 26 9.84 26.41 3.91
N GLY A 27 9.96 25.13 3.52
CA GLY A 27 10.97 24.64 2.58
C GLY A 27 12.40 24.60 3.13
N ALA A 28 12.60 24.92 4.42
CA ALA A 28 13.94 25.05 5.00
C ALA A 28 14.59 23.71 5.39
N ARG A 29 13.82 22.64 5.48
CA ARG A 29 14.31 21.33 5.93
C ARG A 29 13.69 20.21 5.12
N VAL A 30 14.51 19.22 4.75
CA VAL A 30 14.07 17.94 4.20
C VAL A 30 14.31 16.86 5.25
N ILE A 31 13.28 16.18 5.68
CA ILE A 31 13.31 15.15 6.72
C ILE A 31 13.07 13.79 6.06
N PHE A 32 13.82 12.77 6.48
CA PHE A 32 13.69 11.42 5.91
C PHE A 32 14.19 10.34 6.87
N LEU A 33 13.83 9.11 6.58
CA LEU A 33 14.33 7.92 7.28
C LEU A 33 15.39 7.23 6.41
N ARG A 34 16.46 6.74 7.06
CA ARG A 34 17.51 5.95 6.43
C ARG A 34 18.30 5.19 7.48
N SER A 35 18.60 3.92 7.25
CA SER A 35 19.51 3.17 8.11
C SER A 35 20.99 3.50 7.82
N ALA A 36 21.88 3.11 8.75
CA ALA A 36 23.28 3.50 8.70
C ALA A 36 24.09 2.77 7.60
N GLY A 37 23.53 1.73 7.00
CA GLY A 37 24.22 0.98 5.95
C GLY A 37 23.32 -0.03 5.23
N PRO A 38 23.89 -0.75 4.26
CA PRO A 38 23.11 -1.61 3.35
C PRO A 38 22.58 -2.89 4.01
N GLU A 39 23.08 -3.25 5.18
CA GLU A 39 22.64 -4.44 5.92
C GLU A 39 22.09 -4.08 7.32
N ASP A 40 22.02 -2.79 7.63
CA ASP A 40 21.45 -2.31 8.88
C ASP A 40 19.92 -2.20 8.73
N PRO A 41 19.13 -2.98 9.50
CA PRO A 41 17.67 -2.95 9.42
C PRO A 41 17.04 -1.75 10.13
N ALA A 42 17.79 -1.04 10.99
CA ALA A 42 17.27 0.00 11.86
C ALA A 42 17.30 1.38 11.21
N ASP A 43 16.14 1.88 10.78
CA ASP A 43 16.06 3.23 10.23
C ASP A 43 16.19 4.29 11.33
N ALA A 44 16.97 5.31 11.04
CA ALA A 44 17.21 6.51 11.84
C ALA A 44 16.52 7.72 11.18
N LEU A 45 16.27 8.78 11.96
CA LEU A 45 15.75 10.05 11.46
C LEU A 45 16.88 10.97 11.04
N TRP A 46 16.81 11.45 9.81
CA TRP A 46 17.78 12.34 9.17
C TRP A 46 17.12 13.65 8.74
N LEU A 47 17.94 14.67 8.65
CA LEU A 47 17.57 15.98 8.13
C LEU A 47 18.62 16.45 7.13
N LEU A 48 18.19 16.99 5.98
CA LEU A 48 19.00 17.74 5.04
C LEU A 48 18.59 19.22 5.07
N ASP A 49 19.56 20.11 5.17
CA ASP A 49 19.38 21.55 4.96
C ASP A 49 19.55 21.86 3.47
N PRO A 50 18.48 22.30 2.77
CA PRO A 50 18.59 22.63 1.34
C PRO A 50 19.47 23.85 1.03
N ALA A 51 19.77 24.71 2.02
CA ALA A 51 20.62 25.88 1.80
C ALA A 51 22.11 25.53 1.77
N SER A 52 22.55 24.64 2.67
CA SER A 52 23.94 24.17 2.74
C SER A 52 24.20 22.88 1.96
N GLY A 53 23.15 22.06 1.74
CA GLY A 53 23.24 20.71 1.21
C GLY A 53 23.75 19.68 2.23
N GLU A 54 23.86 20.05 3.50
CA GLU A 54 24.37 19.18 4.55
C GLU A 54 23.30 18.26 5.12
N GLU A 55 23.63 16.97 5.25
CA GLU A 55 22.81 15.98 5.96
C GLU A 55 23.29 15.84 7.40
N ARG A 56 22.37 15.80 8.34
CA ARG A 56 22.66 15.47 9.74
C ARG A 56 21.76 14.35 10.26
N LEU A 57 22.33 13.49 11.08
CA LEU A 57 21.58 12.49 11.85
C LEU A 57 20.86 13.20 13.02
N VAL A 58 19.54 13.07 13.06
CA VAL A 58 18.72 13.66 14.12
C VAL A 58 18.50 12.67 15.26
N ALA A 59 18.03 11.46 14.95
CA ALA A 59 17.71 10.44 15.94
C ALA A 59 18.26 9.08 15.51
N ASP A 60 19.10 8.51 16.38
CA ASP A 60 19.70 7.18 16.21
C ASP A 60 19.01 6.20 17.16
N PRO A 61 18.30 5.17 16.65
CA PRO A 61 17.60 4.20 17.50
C PRO A 61 18.49 3.52 18.53
N ALA A 62 19.72 3.18 18.18
CA ALA A 62 20.63 2.49 19.08
C ALA A 62 21.06 3.38 20.26
N ARG A 63 21.25 4.69 20.01
CA ARG A 63 21.57 5.65 21.08
C ARG A 63 20.38 5.94 21.97
N LEU A 64 19.18 6.06 21.40
CA LEU A 64 17.97 6.38 22.14
C LEU A 64 17.52 5.24 23.06
N LEU A 65 17.64 4.01 22.61
CA LEU A 65 17.23 2.84 23.39
C LEU A 65 18.29 2.40 24.41
N GLY A 66 19.55 2.73 24.17
CA GLY A 66 20.67 2.30 25.00
C GLY A 66 21.19 0.90 24.70
N ALA A 67 22.28 0.53 25.35
CA ALA A 67 22.96 -0.76 25.10
C ALA A 67 22.09 -1.95 25.52
N GLY A 68 21.91 -2.89 24.59
CA GLY A 68 21.17 -4.16 24.83
C GLY A 68 19.68 -4.12 24.56
N ALA A 69 19.11 -2.96 24.20
CA ALA A 69 17.73 -2.89 23.74
C ALA A 69 17.61 -3.26 22.26
N ASP A 70 16.53 -3.95 21.90
CA ASP A 70 16.25 -4.39 20.54
C ASP A 70 15.45 -3.32 19.77
N PRO A 71 16.02 -2.67 18.73
CA PRO A 71 15.29 -1.70 17.92
C PRO A 71 14.13 -2.31 17.08
N SER A 72 14.06 -3.64 17.01
CA SER A 72 12.98 -4.36 16.32
C SER A 72 11.82 -4.74 17.27
N ALA A 73 11.95 -4.49 18.57
CA ALA A 73 10.88 -4.74 19.52
C ALA A 73 9.68 -3.83 19.22
N LEU A 74 8.57 -4.44 18.81
CA LEU A 74 7.32 -3.75 18.47
C LEU A 74 6.20 -4.18 19.39
N SER A 75 5.39 -3.23 19.85
CA SER A 75 4.12 -3.57 20.47
C SER A 75 3.18 -4.26 19.45
N PRO A 76 2.20 -5.06 19.89
CA PRO A 76 1.28 -5.73 18.97
C PRO A 76 0.56 -4.76 18.04
N GLY A 77 0.11 -3.60 18.52
CA GLY A 77 -0.56 -2.59 17.73
C GLY A 77 0.35 -1.89 16.71
N GLU A 78 1.59 -1.57 17.11
CA GLU A 78 2.57 -1.01 16.17
C GLU A 78 2.93 -2.04 15.08
N ARG A 79 3.05 -3.30 15.44
CA ARG A 79 3.30 -4.38 14.47
C ARG A 79 2.15 -4.46 13.46
N ALA A 80 0.90 -4.50 13.92
CA ALA A 80 -0.28 -4.52 13.06
C ALA A 80 -0.33 -3.30 12.12
N LEU A 81 -0.04 -2.09 12.63
CA LEU A 81 0.01 -0.88 11.80
C LEU A 81 1.10 -0.95 10.74
N ARG A 82 2.29 -1.47 11.08
CA ARG A 82 3.39 -1.67 10.11
C ARG A 82 3.04 -2.70 9.04
N GLU A 83 2.39 -3.80 9.40
CA GLU A 83 1.89 -4.80 8.43
C GLU A 83 0.92 -4.16 7.44
N ARG A 84 -0.08 -3.39 7.90
CA ARG A 84 -1.02 -2.68 7.02
C ARG A 84 -0.32 -1.67 6.10
N ARG A 85 0.73 -1.01 6.58
CA ARG A 85 1.57 -0.09 5.80
C ARG A 85 2.63 -0.79 4.96
N ARG A 86 2.73 -2.12 5.00
CA ARG A 86 3.79 -2.92 4.35
C ARG A 86 5.20 -2.47 4.75
N LEU A 87 5.37 -2.07 6.01
CA LEU A 87 6.63 -1.60 6.57
C LEU A 87 7.32 -2.72 7.35
N SER A 88 8.45 -3.20 6.85
CA SER A 88 9.24 -4.26 7.49
C SER A 88 10.59 -3.76 8.05
N ALA A 89 10.86 -2.44 8.07
CA ALA A 89 12.07 -1.89 8.68
C ALA A 89 12.01 -1.94 10.21
N ALA A 90 13.15 -2.21 10.85
CA ALA A 90 13.34 -1.99 12.27
C ALA A 90 13.62 -0.50 12.57
N GLY A 91 13.79 -0.13 13.83
CA GLY A 91 14.05 1.24 14.23
C GLY A 91 12.84 2.15 14.08
N ILE A 92 13.07 3.40 13.66
CA ILE A 92 12.00 4.40 13.47
C ILE A 92 11.18 4.04 12.23
N GLY A 93 9.97 3.53 12.44
CA GLY A 93 9.08 3.09 11.35
C GLY A 93 8.46 4.24 10.57
N SER A 94 8.04 5.28 11.29
CA SER A 94 7.41 6.50 10.76
C SER A 94 7.63 7.65 11.73
N TYR A 95 7.39 8.88 11.27
CA TYR A 95 7.40 10.10 12.08
C TYR A 95 6.27 11.03 11.64
N ALA A 96 5.93 11.99 12.47
CA ALA A 96 5.01 13.08 12.15
C ALA A 96 5.66 14.43 12.48
N LEU A 97 5.33 15.46 11.71
CA LEU A 97 5.84 16.81 11.85
C LEU A 97 4.75 17.75 12.40
N ASP A 98 5.15 18.79 13.12
CA ASP A 98 4.32 19.97 13.38
C ASP A 98 4.08 20.76 12.08
N GLY A 99 3.19 21.76 12.11
CA GLY A 99 2.87 22.57 10.94
C GLY A 99 4.06 23.30 10.33
N ALA A 100 5.05 23.69 11.13
CA ALA A 100 6.24 24.40 10.67
C ALA A 100 7.43 23.48 10.35
N GLY A 101 7.31 22.18 10.59
CA GLY A 101 8.41 21.22 10.43
C GLY A 101 9.62 21.50 11.33
N ARG A 102 9.38 22.01 12.55
CA ARG A 102 10.41 22.25 13.57
C ARG A 102 10.50 21.11 14.57
N VAL A 103 9.43 20.38 14.74
CA VAL A 103 9.32 19.25 15.65
C VAL A 103 8.96 18.01 14.86
N ALA A 104 9.68 16.91 15.12
CA ALA A 104 9.28 15.58 14.70
C ALA A 104 8.96 14.72 15.92
N VAL A 105 7.91 13.90 15.82
CA VAL A 105 7.60 12.89 16.82
C VAL A 105 7.53 11.52 16.20
N PHE A 106 7.94 10.49 16.95
CA PHE A 106 7.93 9.11 16.48
C PHE A 106 7.84 8.13 17.67
N ALA A 107 7.31 6.96 17.37
CA ALA A 107 7.37 5.81 18.26
C ALA A 107 8.62 4.98 17.97
N LEU A 108 9.29 4.51 19.01
CA LEU A 108 10.41 3.57 18.93
C LEU A 108 10.33 2.58 20.10
N ALA A 109 10.17 1.29 19.79
CA ALA A 109 9.98 0.23 20.79
C ALA A 109 8.85 0.55 21.82
N GLY A 110 7.73 1.09 21.34
CA GLY A 110 6.58 1.48 22.16
C GLY A 110 6.76 2.76 22.98
N ARG A 111 7.91 3.42 22.91
CA ARG A 111 8.24 4.68 23.61
C ARG A 111 8.01 5.88 22.70
N LEU A 112 7.64 7.03 23.26
CA LEU A 112 7.43 8.28 22.53
C LEU A 112 8.70 9.15 22.57
N PHE A 113 9.11 9.61 21.40
CA PHE A 113 10.23 10.55 21.27
C PHE A 113 9.81 11.82 20.54
N ARG A 114 10.32 12.96 21.02
CA ARG A 114 10.20 14.28 20.41
C ARG A 114 11.58 14.77 20.00
N ALA A 115 11.73 15.12 18.74
CA ALA A 115 12.96 15.68 18.17
C ALA A 115 12.74 17.16 17.82
N ASP A 116 13.61 18.03 18.30
CA ASP A 116 13.74 19.41 17.87
C ASP A 116 14.60 19.44 16.60
N LEU A 117 13.98 19.74 15.47
CA LEU A 117 14.66 19.75 14.17
C LEU A 117 15.48 21.00 13.92
N VAL A 118 15.35 22.03 14.77
CA VAL A 118 16.12 23.28 14.71
C VAL A 118 17.42 23.14 15.50
N HIS A 119 17.31 22.76 16.78
CA HIS A 119 18.46 22.66 17.70
C HIS A 119 19.12 21.27 17.69
N GLY A 120 18.40 20.22 17.33
CA GLY A 120 18.90 18.86 17.18
C GLY A 120 18.73 17.99 18.43
N ASP A 121 18.05 18.47 19.46
CA ASP A 121 17.80 17.73 20.70
C ASP A 121 16.69 16.69 20.48
N VAL A 122 16.90 15.49 21.01
CA VAL A 122 15.88 14.42 21.03
C VAL A 122 15.66 13.97 22.46
N VAL A 123 14.39 14.04 22.87
CA VAL A 123 14.00 13.68 24.24
C VAL A 123 12.93 12.58 24.21
N GLU A 124 12.99 11.68 25.17
CA GLU A 124 11.91 10.76 25.45
C GLU A 124 10.81 11.49 26.23
N VAL A 125 9.57 11.28 25.83
CA VAL A 125 8.40 11.85 26.48
C VAL A 125 7.75 10.76 27.34
N ALA A 126 7.57 11.03 28.61
CA ALA A 126 6.90 10.10 29.53
C ALA A 126 5.40 9.99 29.18
N VAL A 127 4.92 8.77 29.01
CA VAL A 127 3.55 8.44 28.57
C VAL A 127 2.99 7.24 29.31
N ALA A 128 1.67 7.08 29.27
CA ALA A 128 0.96 6.06 30.04
C ALA A 128 1.17 4.62 29.58
N GLY A 129 1.60 4.40 28.32
CA GLY A 129 1.77 3.04 27.78
C GLY A 129 2.44 3.02 26.41
N PRO A 130 2.52 1.85 25.76
CA PRO A 130 3.10 1.77 24.43
C PRO A 130 2.35 2.65 23.43
N VAL A 131 3.08 3.29 22.55
CA VAL A 131 2.61 4.37 21.67
C VAL A 131 2.34 3.86 20.26
N ILE A 132 1.17 4.24 19.72
CA ILE A 132 0.79 4.04 18.33
C ILE A 132 0.50 5.41 17.70
N ASP A 133 0.99 5.64 16.48
CA ASP A 133 0.73 6.81 15.61
C ASP A 133 0.82 8.18 16.34
N PRO A 134 1.96 8.51 16.98
CA PRO A 134 2.10 9.78 17.69
C PRO A 134 2.17 10.96 16.70
N ARG A 135 1.53 12.10 17.06
CA ARG A 135 1.50 13.31 16.24
C ARG A 135 1.57 14.57 17.08
N PRO A 136 2.41 15.54 16.71
CA PRO A 136 2.37 16.85 17.32
C PRO A 136 1.12 17.62 16.86
N ASP A 137 0.68 18.58 17.65
CA ASP A 137 -0.25 19.60 17.20
C ASP A 137 0.42 20.53 16.17
N PRO A 138 -0.32 21.39 15.45
CA PRO A 138 0.26 22.28 14.46
C PRO A 138 1.33 23.24 14.98
N THR A 139 1.35 23.52 16.31
CA THR A 139 2.36 24.38 16.97
C THR A 139 3.60 23.62 17.39
N GLY A 140 3.53 22.29 17.49
CA GLY A 140 4.59 21.42 18.02
C GLY A 140 4.71 21.42 19.55
N GLU A 141 3.74 22.04 20.26
CA GLU A 141 3.75 22.14 21.71
C GLU A 141 3.12 20.92 22.38
N ARG A 142 2.00 20.40 21.83
CA ARG A 142 1.29 19.23 22.37
C ARG A 142 1.51 18.03 21.47
N LEU A 143 1.44 16.86 22.09
CA LEU A 143 1.61 15.59 21.38
C LEU A 143 0.39 14.71 21.65
N ALA A 144 -0.32 14.28 20.60
CA ALA A 144 -1.33 13.24 20.72
C ALA A 144 -0.76 11.89 20.32
N TYR A 145 -1.28 10.83 20.95
CA TYR A 145 -0.93 9.45 20.61
C TYR A 145 -2.07 8.50 21.01
N VAL A 146 -2.04 7.30 20.45
CA VAL A 146 -2.94 6.22 20.85
C VAL A 146 -2.15 5.18 21.63
N THR A 147 -2.74 4.64 22.70
CA THR A 147 -2.11 3.58 23.50
C THR A 147 -2.24 2.21 22.84
N ASP A 148 -1.23 1.34 23.01
CA ASP A 148 -1.39 -0.09 22.88
C ASP A 148 -1.63 -0.75 24.23
N ALA A 149 -2.04 -2.02 24.24
CA ALA A 149 -2.30 -2.75 25.46
C ALA A 149 -1.00 -2.98 26.26
N ALA A 150 -1.05 -2.63 27.54
CA ALA A 150 -0.01 -2.89 28.54
C ALA A 150 -0.66 -3.03 29.92
N ASP A 151 0.11 -3.42 30.94
CA ASP A 151 -0.38 -3.55 32.30
C ASP A 151 -1.04 -2.23 32.78
N GLY A 152 -2.34 -2.29 33.04
CA GLY A 152 -3.14 -1.16 33.51
C GLY A 152 -3.53 -0.12 32.46
N VAL A 153 -3.14 -0.33 31.16
CA VAL A 153 -3.47 0.54 30.06
C VAL A 153 -4.22 -0.23 28.98
N ARG A 154 -5.28 0.35 28.44
CA ARG A 154 -6.08 -0.26 27.37
C ARG A 154 -5.54 0.10 26.01
N ARG A 155 -5.71 -0.77 25.03
CA ARG A 155 -5.45 -0.45 23.64
C ARG A 155 -6.53 0.50 23.12
N GLY A 156 -6.09 1.54 22.38
CA GLY A 156 -7.00 2.45 21.71
C GLY A 156 -7.55 3.56 22.63
N GLU A 157 -6.81 3.94 23.66
CA GLU A 157 -7.05 5.21 24.36
C GLU A 157 -6.33 6.33 23.60
N LEU A 158 -7.06 7.37 23.20
CA LEU A 158 -6.49 8.59 22.64
C LEU A 158 -6.07 9.53 23.80
N ARG A 159 -4.82 9.91 23.81
CA ARG A 159 -4.20 10.70 24.89
C ARG A 159 -3.45 11.91 24.33
N VAL A 160 -3.29 12.92 25.15
CA VAL A 160 -2.54 14.15 24.82
C VAL A 160 -1.56 14.49 25.93
N VAL A 161 -0.30 14.72 25.53
CA VAL A 161 0.75 15.26 26.40
C VAL A 161 0.84 16.76 26.21
N SER A 162 0.66 17.51 27.31
CA SER A 162 0.77 18.97 27.35
C SER A 162 2.24 19.43 27.44
N PRO A 163 2.55 20.73 27.21
CA PRO A 163 3.92 21.25 27.29
C PRO A 163 4.60 21.10 28.65
N ASP A 164 3.83 20.99 29.72
CA ASP A 164 4.31 20.77 31.11
C ASP A 164 4.62 19.28 31.42
N GLY A 165 4.41 18.38 30.40
CA GLY A 165 4.59 16.94 30.53
C GLY A 165 3.38 16.18 31.09
N THR A 166 2.26 16.86 31.35
CA THR A 166 1.03 16.19 31.80
C THR A 166 0.42 15.34 30.68
N ASP A 167 0.27 14.04 30.92
CA ASP A 167 -0.34 13.07 30.01
C ASP A 167 -1.82 12.87 30.38
N THR A 168 -2.73 13.31 29.56
CA THR A 168 -4.18 13.32 29.78
C THR A 168 -4.91 12.37 28.85
N LEU A 169 -5.81 11.55 29.40
CA LEU A 169 -6.76 10.76 28.61
C LEU A 169 -7.78 11.71 27.96
N LEU A 170 -7.84 11.73 26.63
CA LEU A 170 -8.80 12.52 25.89
C LEU A 170 -10.07 11.71 25.57
N ALA A 171 -9.91 10.46 25.12
CA ALA A 171 -11.01 9.55 24.87
C ALA A 171 -10.57 8.10 25.03
N GLY A 172 -11.45 7.26 25.62
CA GLY A 172 -11.22 5.82 25.79
C GLY A 172 -12.49 5.15 26.32
N GLU A 173 -12.67 3.89 25.97
CA GLU A 173 -13.82 3.06 26.36
C GLU A 173 -13.39 1.63 26.70
N ASP A 174 -14.38 0.78 26.99
CA ASP A 174 -14.15 -0.63 27.32
C ASP A 174 -13.67 -1.47 26.12
N ALA A 175 -13.28 -2.71 26.40
CA ALA A 175 -12.74 -3.63 25.41
C ALA A 175 -13.63 -3.80 24.18
N GLY A 176 -13.03 -3.74 23.01
CA GLY A 176 -13.72 -3.83 21.70
C GLY A 176 -13.98 -2.48 21.04
N VAL A 177 -13.75 -1.37 21.76
CA VAL A 177 -13.81 -0.01 21.22
C VAL A 177 -12.43 0.61 21.26
N THR A 178 -12.05 1.29 20.17
CA THR A 178 -10.81 2.06 20.08
C THR A 178 -11.07 3.48 19.61
N TRP A 179 -10.26 4.42 20.09
CA TRP A 179 -10.27 5.82 19.70
C TRP A 179 -8.96 6.19 19.01
N GLY A 180 -9.05 6.90 17.90
CA GLY A 180 -7.89 7.39 17.18
C GLY A 180 -7.16 6.35 16.32
N LEU A 181 -7.70 5.14 16.14
CA LEU A 181 -7.19 4.12 15.22
C LEU A 181 -8.11 3.97 14.01
N ALA A 182 -7.53 3.48 12.93
CA ALA A 182 -8.29 3.02 11.77
C ALA A 182 -8.74 1.57 11.99
N GLU A 183 -9.94 1.23 11.55
CA GLU A 183 -10.43 -0.15 11.47
C GLU A 183 -9.73 -0.90 10.32
N HIS A 184 -9.93 -2.24 10.28
CA HIS A 184 -9.25 -3.14 9.35
C HIS A 184 -9.42 -2.70 7.89
N VAL A 185 -10.66 -2.54 7.41
CA VAL A 185 -10.93 -2.21 5.99
C VAL A 185 -10.46 -0.81 5.60
N ALA A 186 -10.49 0.16 6.51
CA ALA A 186 -9.96 1.49 6.23
C ALA A 186 -8.45 1.45 6.01
N ALA A 187 -7.74 0.70 6.82
CA ALA A 187 -6.29 0.59 6.72
C ALA A 187 -5.85 -0.27 5.53
N GLU A 188 -6.51 -1.41 5.29
CA GLU A 188 -6.12 -2.36 4.24
C GLU A 188 -6.61 -1.92 2.86
N GLU A 189 -7.86 -1.45 2.73
CA GLU A 189 -8.53 -1.27 1.44
C GLU A 189 -8.67 0.19 1.00
N PHE A 190 -8.62 1.14 1.95
CA PHE A 190 -8.72 2.58 1.65
C PHE A 190 -7.45 3.35 1.97
N HIS A 191 -6.39 2.68 2.45
CA HIS A 191 -5.12 3.31 2.84
C HIS A 191 -5.26 4.44 3.88
N ARG A 192 -6.34 4.43 4.65
CA ARG A 192 -6.56 5.32 5.78
C ARG A 192 -5.99 4.68 7.05
N PHE A 193 -4.73 5.01 7.37
CA PHE A 193 -4.03 4.45 8.53
C PHE A 193 -4.21 5.27 9.81
N ARG A 194 -4.79 6.47 9.70
CA ARG A 194 -5.03 7.40 10.80
C ARG A 194 -6.45 7.28 11.31
N GLY A 195 -6.60 7.51 12.62
CA GLY A 195 -7.91 7.62 13.25
C GLY A 195 -8.12 8.96 13.95
N TYR A 196 -7.16 9.90 13.94
CA TYR A 196 -7.36 11.23 14.51
C TYR A 196 -6.59 12.33 13.77
N TRP A 197 -7.08 13.57 13.89
CA TRP A 197 -6.57 14.75 13.19
C TRP A 197 -6.66 15.95 14.11
N TRP A 198 -5.55 16.66 14.32
CA TRP A 198 -5.54 17.91 15.03
C TRP A 198 -6.32 18.99 14.29
N ALA A 199 -7.04 19.83 15.03
CA ALA A 199 -7.56 21.09 14.51
C ALA A 199 -6.42 22.00 14.05
N PRO A 200 -6.57 22.80 12.99
CA PRO A 200 -5.52 23.70 12.50
C PRO A 200 -5.00 24.69 13.55
N ASP A 201 -5.83 25.04 14.55
CA ASP A 201 -5.48 25.93 15.66
C ASP A 201 -4.89 25.22 16.88
N GLY A 202 -4.76 23.88 16.84
CA GLY A 202 -4.24 23.04 17.92
C GLY A 202 -5.14 22.96 19.17
N ARG A 203 -6.40 23.40 19.10
CA ARG A 203 -7.29 23.45 20.27
C ARG A 203 -8.18 22.23 20.44
N GLY A 204 -8.22 21.35 19.46
CA GLY A 204 -9.03 20.15 19.49
C GLY A 204 -8.54 19.08 18.53
N VAL A 205 -9.21 17.96 18.55
CA VAL A 205 -8.90 16.79 17.74
C VAL A 205 -10.20 16.23 17.16
N LEU A 206 -10.24 15.98 15.86
CA LEU A 206 -11.24 15.12 15.24
C LEU A 206 -10.76 13.67 15.39
N ALA A 207 -11.55 12.81 16.05
CA ALA A 207 -11.17 11.43 16.31
C ALA A 207 -12.23 10.43 15.86
N ALA A 208 -11.77 9.33 15.27
CA ALA A 208 -12.59 8.17 14.97
C ALA A 208 -12.75 7.31 16.24
N ARG A 209 -13.98 6.97 16.55
CA ARG A 209 -14.36 5.90 17.46
C ARG A 209 -14.71 4.67 16.63
N VAL A 210 -14.07 3.56 16.90
CA VAL A 210 -14.24 2.29 16.18
C VAL A 210 -14.73 1.24 17.15
N ASP A 211 -15.92 0.68 16.91
CA ASP A 211 -16.53 -0.41 17.67
C ASP A 211 -16.51 -1.71 16.86
N GLU A 212 -15.68 -2.66 17.29
CA GLU A 212 -15.52 -3.98 16.68
C GLU A 212 -16.32 -5.08 17.39
N SER A 213 -17.20 -4.73 18.34
CA SER A 213 -17.91 -5.69 19.19
C SER A 213 -18.79 -6.66 18.39
N ARG A 214 -19.28 -6.23 17.23
CA ARG A 214 -20.13 -7.04 16.34
C ARG A 214 -19.35 -7.93 15.37
N LEU A 215 -18.03 -7.71 15.23
CA LEU A 215 -17.22 -8.49 14.29
C LEU A 215 -16.98 -9.91 14.81
N PRO A 216 -16.99 -10.91 13.92
CA PRO A 216 -16.55 -12.25 14.28
C PRO A 216 -15.11 -12.23 14.75
N ARG A 217 -14.80 -13.01 15.79
CA ARG A 217 -13.46 -13.18 16.32
C ARG A 217 -12.82 -14.42 15.70
N TRP A 218 -11.69 -14.20 15.02
CA TRP A 218 -10.85 -15.26 14.50
C TRP A 218 -9.63 -15.44 15.38
N HIS A 219 -9.14 -16.68 15.46
CA HIS A 219 -8.02 -17.02 16.32
C HIS A 219 -6.85 -17.48 15.46
N LEU A 220 -5.79 -16.69 15.50
CA LEU A 220 -4.52 -17.01 14.83
C LEU A 220 -3.63 -17.73 15.83
N HIS A 221 -3.16 -18.91 15.48
CA HIS A 221 -2.29 -19.69 16.31
C HIS A 221 -1.13 -20.24 15.50
N ASP A 222 0.09 -20.00 15.97
CA ASP A 222 1.26 -20.68 15.42
C ASP A 222 1.34 -22.09 16.00
N ALA A 223 1.01 -23.08 15.20
CA ALA A 223 1.05 -24.48 15.60
C ALA A 223 2.45 -24.97 16.00
N ALA A 224 3.52 -24.25 15.66
CA ALA A 224 4.88 -24.54 16.10
C ALA A 224 5.16 -24.11 17.54
N ASP A 225 4.33 -23.22 18.11
CA ASP A 225 4.39 -22.82 19.51
C ASP A 225 3.06 -23.12 20.23
N PRO A 226 2.80 -24.39 20.57
CA PRO A 226 1.52 -24.83 21.12
C PRO A 226 1.26 -24.32 22.54
N ALA A 227 2.26 -23.76 23.21
CA ALA A 227 2.11 -23.18 24.55
C ALA A 227 1.65 -21.73 24.53
N SER A 228 1.86 -21.02 23.42
CA SER A 228 1.40 -19.63 23.28
C SER A 228 -0.11 -19.58 23.08
N PRO A 229 -0.82 -18.66 23.74
CA PRO A 229 -2.24 -18.46 23.48
C PRO A 229 -2.47 -17.91 22.06
N PRO A 230 -3.60 -18.26 21.41
CA PRO A 230 -3.94 -17.72 20.11
C PRO A 230 -4.19 -16.21 20.19
N THR A 231 -3.75 -15.48 19.18
CA THR A 231 -4.11 -14.08 18.99
C THR A 231 -5.52 -14.00 18.44
N SER A 232 -6.39 -13.24 19.11
CA SER A 232 -7.77 -13.00 18.66
C SER A 232 -7.82 -11.71 17.85
N ILE A 233 -8.32 -11.77 16.62
CA ILE A 233 -8.54 -10.63 15.74
C ILE A 233 -10.02 -10.47 15.42
N ALA A 234 -10.49 -9.24 15.31
CA ALA A 234 -11.80 -8.91 14.75
C ALA A 234 -11.66 -8.85 13.23
N TYR A 235 -12.44 -9.65 12.49
CA TYR A 235 -12.30 -9.73 11.04
C TYR A 235 -13.63 -9.45 10.34
N PRO A 236 -13.71 -8.41 9.48
CA PRO A 236 -14.93 -8.04 8.76
C PRO A 236 -15.12 -8.91 7.52
N GLN A 237 -15.57 -10.14 7.71
CA GLN A 237 -15.77 -11.13 6.65
C GLN A 237 -16.85 -10.68 5.66
N ALA A 238 -16.67 -10.90 4.36
CA ALA A 238 -17.64 -10.58 3.30
C ALA A 238 -19.05 -11.13 3.60
N GLY A 239 -20.08 -10.29 3.41
CA GLY A 239 -21.46 -10.57 3.80
C GLY A 239 -21.76 -10.39 5.30
N GLY A 240 -20.72 -10.32 6.13
CA GLY A 240 -20.85 -10.12 7.58
C GLY A 240 -20.94 -8.63 7.99
N PRO A 241 -20.94 -8.34 9.29
CA PRO A 241 -20.92 -6.98 9.80
C PRO A 241 -19.56 -6.31 9.55
N ASN A 242 -19.56 -4.97 9.46
CA ASN A 242 -18.38 -4.12 9.56
C ASN A 242 -18.23 -3.58 10.98
N ALA A 243 -17.06 -3.06 11.31
CA ALA A 243 -16.88 -2.21 12.48
C ALA A 243 -17.80 -0.98 12.38
N GLU A 244 -18.36 -0.57 13.49
CA GLU A 244 -19.12 0.68 13.55
C GLU A 244 -18.16 1.84 13.76
N VAL A 245 -18.10 2.77 12.79
CA VAL A 245 -17.21 3.92 12.81
C VAL A 245 -18.00 5.20 12.98
N SER A 246 -17.63 6.02 13.95
CA SER A 246 -18.13 7.38 14.14
C SER A 246 -16.98 8.37 14.27
N LEU A 247 -17.25 9.65 14.06
CA LEU A 247 -16.30 10.73 14.26
C LEU A 247 -16.79 11.69 15.35
N HIS A 248 -15.85 12.19 16.12
CA HIS A 248 -16.11 13.09 17.23
C HIS A 248 -15.09 14.22 17.26
N LEU A 249 -15.56 15.43 17.44
CA LEU A 249 -14.73 16.62 17.68
C LEU A 249 -14.50 16.70 19.19
N LEU A 250 -13.26 16.54 19.62
CA LEU A 250 -12.86 16.53 21.02
C LEU A 250 -12.12 17.83 21.32
N ASP A 251 -12.54 18.58 22.33
CA ASP A 251 -11.72 19.65 22.87
C ASP A 251 -10.76 19.12 23.95
N LEU A 252 -9.71 19.88 24.25
CA LEU A 252 -8.69 19.43 25.21
C LEU A 252 -9.14 19.54 26.67
N ASP A 253 -10.29 20.17 26.93
CA ASP A 253 -10.89 20.33 28.25
C ASP A 253 -11.92 19.23 28.58
N GLY A 254 -12.13 18.27 27.66
CA GLY A 254 -12.97 17.09 27.86
C GLY A 254 -14.39 17.21 27.29
N GLY A 255 -14.70 18.29 26.55
CA GLY A 255 -15.93 18.40 25.76
C GLY A 255 -15.82 17.63 24.46
N TRP A 256 -16.94 17.12 23.96
CA TRP A 256 -16.99 16.52 22.63
C TRP A 256 -18.29 16.86 21.88
N VAL A 257 -18.22 16.81 20.54
CA VAL A 257 -19.36 16.98 19.65
C VAL A 257 -19.36 15.85 18.63
N ASP A 258 -20.49 15.16 18.47
CA ASP A 258 -20.62 14.09 17.49
C ASP A 258 -20.70 14.67 16.07
N VAL A 259 -20.01 14.06 15.12
CA VAL A 259 -20.14 14.38 13.70
C VAL A 259 -21.27 13.57 13.10
N HIS A 260 -22.22 14.25 12.46
CA HIS A 260 -23.46 13.66 11.98
C HIS A 260 -23.44 13.41 10.48
N TRP A 261 -23.52 12.15 10.08
CA TRP A 261 -23.84 11.72 8.72
C TRP A 261 -24.66 10.43 8.75
N ASP A 262 -25.29 10.06 7.67
CA ASP A 262 -26.02 8.80 7.54
C ASP A 262 -25.04 7.61 7.48
N ARG A 263 -24.63 7.11 8.65
CA ARG A 263 -23.68 6.00 8.82
C ARG A 263 -24.26 4.65 8.41
N GLU A 264 -25.56 4.51 8.41
CA GLU A 264 -26.22 3.27 7.95
C GLU A 264 -26.08 3.12 6.44
N THR A 265 -26.35 4.20 5.69
CA THR A 265 -26.21 4.21 4.23
C THR A 265 -24.75 4.31 3.77
N TYR A 266 -23.89 5.06 4.51
CA TYR A 266 -22.49 5.31 4.18
C TYR A 266 -21.58 4.87 5.32
N PRO A 267 -21.38 3.54 5.52
CA PRO A 267 -20.60 3.02 6.64
C PRO A 267 -19.08 3.20 6.50
N TYR A 268 -18.56 3.36 5.28
CA TYR A 268 -17.13 3.46 5.06
C TYR A 268 -16.65 4.92 5.11
N LEU A 269 -15.85 5.25 6.11
CA LEU A 269 -15.08 6.48 6.18
C LEU A 269 -13.72 6.24 5.49
N THR A 270 -13.52 6.81 4.30
CA THR A 270 -12.34 6.49 3.48
C THR A 270 -11.23 7.53 3.58
N SER A 271 -11.56 8.81 3.72
CA SER A 271 -10.58 9.87 3.89
C SER A 271 -11.07 10.98 4.79
N VAL A 272 -10.13 11.66 5.45
CA VAL A 272 -10.36 12.83 6.28
C VAL A 272 -9.23 13.82 6.02
N ASP A 273 -9.57 15.07 5.78
CA ASP A 273 -8.64 16.20 5.74
C ASP A 273 -9.09 17.31 6.69
N TRP A 274 -8.20 17.77 7.52
CA TRP A 274 -8.40 18.94 8.39
C TRP A 274 -7.09 19.74 8.51
N ALA A 275 -6.49 20.05 7.37
CA ALA A 275 -5.29 20.90 7.33
C ALA A 275 -5.65 22.38 7.33
N ASP A 276 -6.75 22.73 6.67
CA ASP A 276 -7.29 24.08 6.58
C ASP A 276 -8.82 24.06 6.67
N GLY A 277 -9.42 25.19 7.03
CA GLY A 277 -10.88 25.37 7.02
C GLY A 277 -11.62 24.38 7.92
N ASN A 278 -12.80 23.96 7.47
CA ASN A 278 -13.61 22.93 8.13
C ASN A 278 -13.12 21.54 7.76
N PRO A 279 -13.27 20.53 8.64
CA PRO A 279 -12.95 19.17 8.27
C PRO A 279 -13.70 18.73 7.03
N LEU A 280 -13.02 18.05 6.12
CA LEU A 280 -13.59 17.35 4.97
C LEU A 280 -13.49 15.85 5.17
N ILE A 281 -14.59 15.13 4.95
CA ILE A 281 -14.60 13.67 5.03
C ILE A 281 -15.17 13.07 3.75
N THR A 282 -14.66 11.92 3.35
CA THR A 282 -15.28 11.10 2.28
C THR A 282 -15.85 9.84 2.89
N VAL A 283 -17.13 9.60 2.60
CA VAL A 283 -17.86 8.41 3.04
C VAL A 283 -18.43 7.67 1.85
N LEU A 284 -18.38 6.33 1.88
CA LEU A 284 -18.88 5.48 0.81
C LEU A 284 -19.98 4.54 1.33
N ARG A 285 -20.93 4.22 0.44
CA ARG A 285 -21.85 3.09 0.64
C ARG A 285 -21.07 1.78 0.69
N ARG A 286 -21.68 0.75 1.27
CA ARG A 286 -21.10 -0.60 1.34
C ARG A 286 -20.78 -1.16 -0.06
N SER A 287 -21.66 -0.96 -1.04
CA SER A 287 -21.39 -1.32 -2.45
C SER A 287 -20.28 -0.50 -3.13
N GLN A 288 -19.84 0.58 -2.49
CA GLN A 288 -18.84 1.54 -2.98
C GLN A 288 -19.16 2.19 -4.34
N GLN A 289 -20.39 2.03 -4.82
CA GLN A 289 -20.84 2.65 -6.09
C GLN A 289 -21.24 4.12 -5.92
N HIS A 290 -21.45 4.55 -4.68
CA HIS A 290 -21.84 5.91 -4.33
C HIS A 290 -21.14 6.37 -3.06
N GLY A 291 -20.74 7.62 -3.04
CA GLY A 291 -20.11 8.26 -1.89
C GLY A 291 -20.41 9.74 -1.83
N LEU A 292 -20.05 10.33 -0.71
CA LEU A 292 -20.20 11.75 -0.43
C LEU A 292 -18.89 12.34 0.06
N VAL A 293 -18.57 13.55 -0.42
CA VAL A 293 -17.62 14.44 0.23
C VAL A 293 -18.42 15.39 1.09
N LEU A 294 -18.18 15.38 2.39
CA LEU A 294 -18.91 16.15 3.39
C LEU A 294 -17.98 17.18 4.03
N ALA A 295 -18.47 18.44 4.15
CA ALA A 295 -17.86 19.45 5.00
C ALA A 295 -18.52 19.43 6.38
N VAL A 296 -17.71 19.41 7.44
CA VAL A 296 -18.17 19.30 8.83
C VAL A 296 -18.10 20.65 9.50
N ASP A 297 -19.18 21.13 10.12
CA ASP A 297 -19.11 22.29 11.03
C ASP A 297 -18.42 21.87 12.35
N PRO A 298 -17.21 22.38 12.65
CA PRO A 298 -16.47 21.94 13.82
C PRO A 298 -17.08 22.35 15.17
N ARG A 299 -18.14 23.17 15.17
CA ARG A 299 -18.82 23.59 16.40
C ARG A 299 -20.04 22.74 16.71
N THR A 300 -20.73 22.24 15.68
CA THR A 300 -22.00 21.55 15.82
C THR A 300 -21.94 20.08 15.41
N GLY A 301 -20.89 19.67 14.66
CA GLY A 301 -20.77 18.34 14.07
C GLY A 301 -21.71 18.11 12.87
N GLU A 302 -22.54 19.09 12.52
CA GLU A 302 -23.41 18.97 11.35
C GLU A 302 -22.60 18.90 10.06
N THR A 303 -23.08 18.09 9.11
CA THR A 303 -22.39 17.91 7.82
C THR A 303 -23.20 18.49 6.67
N GLN A 304 -22.50 19.05 5.72
CA GLN A 304 -23.06 19.49 4.45
C GLN A 304 -22.42 18.74 3.30
N VAL A 305 -23.25 18.24 2.36
CA VAL A 305 -22.74 17.61 1.14
C VAL A 305 -22.06 18.67 0.28
N HIS A 306 -20.77 18.45 0.03
CA HIS A 306 -19.97 19.28 -0.89
C HIS A 306 -19.96 18.70 -2.29
N ALA A 307 -19.79 17.37 -2.41
CA ALA A 307 -19.80 16.67 -3.69
C ALA A 307 -20.37 15.26 -3.53
N GLU A 308 -21.02 14.79 -4.58
CA GLU A 308 -21.42 13.39 -4.72
C GLU A 308 -20.43 12.67 -5.64
N LEU A 309 -20.07 11.44 -5.26
CA LEU A 309 -19.22 10.55 -6.02
C LEU A 309 -20.05 9.35 -6.46
N ALA A 310 -20.08 9.07 -7.75
CA ALA A 310 -20.85 7.94 -8.25
C ALA A 310 -20.15 7.25 -9.42
N ASP A 311 -20.20 5.91 -9.40
CA ASP A 311 -19.73 5.06 -10.49
C ASP A 311 -20.57 3.77 -10.50
N PRO A 312 -20.98 3.27 -11.66
CA PRO A 312 -21.83 2.06 -11.72
C PRO A 312 -21.13 0.78 -11.24
N ARG A 313 -19.81 0.81 -11.06
CA ARG A 313 -19.03 -0.34 -10.57
C ARG A 313 -18.49 -0.06 -9.18
N TRP A 314 -17.60 0.91 -9.03
CA TRP A 314 -17.15 1.44 -7.74
C TRP A 314 -16.49 2.80 -7.89
N VAL A 315 -16.60 3.64 -6.87
CA VAL A 315 -15.86 4.88 -6.71
C VAL A 315 -14.44 4.58 -6.26
N GLU A 316 -13.45 5.15 -6.94
CA GLU A 316 -12.04 5.02 -6.57
C GLU A 316 -11.52 6.36 -6.05
N PRO A 317 -11.34 6.53 -4.73
CA PRO A 317 -10.80 7.77 -4.17
C PRO A 317 -9.36 8.03 -4.63
N ILE A 318 -9.03 9.29 -4.93
CA ILE A 318 -7.66 9.69 -5.27
C ILE A 318 -6.95 10.12 -3.98
N PRO A 319 -5.79 9.51 -3.61
CA PRO A 319 -5.03 9.93 -2.44
C PRO A 319 -4.64 11.41 -2.49
N GLY A 320 -4.84 12.12 -1.37
CA GLY A 320 -4.66 13.57 -1.27
C GLY A 320 -5.91 14.38 -1.64
N THR A 321 -7.07 13.70 -1.77
CA THR A 321 -8.39 14.32 -1.86
C THR A 321 -9.35 13.70 -0.83
N PRO A 322 -10.39 14.45 -0.35
CA PRO A 322 -10.63 15.88 -0.58
C PRO A 322 -9.58 16.75 0.11
N ALA A 323 -9.44 18.01 -0.34
CA ALA A 323 -8.60 19.01 0.33
C ALA A 323 -9.09 20.43 0.02
N HIS A 324 -8.94 21.35 0.96
CA HIS A 324 -9.19 22.76 0.68
C HIS A 324 -8.09 23.36 -0.21
N LEU A 325 -8.46 24.21 -1.17
CA LEU A 325 -7.54 25.06 -1.91
C LEU A 325 -7.44 26.43 -1.22
N PRO A 326 -6.33 27.18 -1.39
CA PRO A 326 -6.16 28.48 -0.74
C PRO A 326 -7.18 29.55 -1.13
N ASP A 327 -7.89 29.36 -2.24
CA ASP A 327 -8.97 30.23 -2.71
C ASP A 327 -10.36 29.83 -2.17
N GLY A 328 -10.42 28.86 -1.26
CA GLY A 328 -11.63 28.37 -0.61
C GLY A 328 -12.37 27.27 -1.37
N ARG A 329 -11.98 26.95 -2.61
CA ARG A 329 -12.54 25.79 -3.33
C ARG A 329 -12.10 24.48 -2.70
N VAL A 330 -12.86 23.42 -2.95
CA VAL A 330 -12.53 22.06 -2.50
C VAL A 330 -12.07 21.21 -3.69
N LEU A 331 -10.89 20.61 -3.53
CA LEU A 331 -10.31 19.66 -4.46
C LEU A 331 -10.94 18.29 -4.26
N VAL A 332 -11.43 17.68 -5.33
CA VAL A 332 -12.04 16.35 -5.32
C VAL A 332 -11.46 15.51 -6.46
N GLY A 333 -11.25 14.23 -6.22
CA GLY A 333 -10.92 13.24 -7.25
C GLY A 333 -12.17 12.71 -7.94
N GLY A 334 -12.07 12.39 -9.22
CA GLY A 334 -13.17 11.80 -9.98
C GLY A 334 -12.71 11.17 -11.29
N GLU A 335 -13.60 10.48 -11.95
CA GLU A 335 -13.33 9.80 -13.21
C GLU A 335 -14.22 10.36 -14.33
N LEU A 336 -13.65 10.47 -15.54
CA LEU A 336 -14.36 10.88 -16.75
C LEU A 336 -14.43 9.70 -17.71
N ALA A 337 -15.65 9.27 -18.04
CA ALA A 337 -15.93 8.33 -19.11
C ALA A 337 -16.87 9.00 -20.11
N HIS A 338 -16.42 10.08 -20.77
CA HIS A 338 -17.25 10.92 -21.64
C HIS A 338 -16.45 11.42 -22.85
N ASP A 339 -17.07 11.52 -24.00
CA ASP A 339 -16.53 12.07 -25.26
C ASP A 339 -15.18 11.43 -25.68
N GLY A 340 -15.03 10.12 -25.48
CA GLY A 340 -13.81 9.38 -25.83
C GLY A 340 -12.70 9.50 -24.78
N TYR A 341 -12.93 10.18 -23.67
CA TYR A 341 -12.03 10.21 -22.53
C TYR A 341 -12.37 9.10 -21.54
N ASP A 342 -11.33 8.53 -20.98
CA ASP A 342 -11.38 7.50 -19.94
C ASP A 342 -10.20 7.76 -18.99
N ALA A 343 -10.42 8.67 -18.06
CA ALA A 343 -9.35 9.24 -17.25
C ALA A 343 -9.75 9.42 -15.80
N ARG A 344 -8.75 9.37 -14.93
CA ARG A 344 -8.84 9.74 -13.51
C ARG A 344 -8.34 11.16 -13.35
N CYS A 345 -9.20 12.05 -12.86
CA CYS A 345 -9.02 13.50 -12.92
C CYS A 345 -9.20 14.16 -11.56
N LEU A 346 -8.77 15.42 -11.48
CA LEU A 346 -9.01 16.32 -10.36
C LEU A 346 -9.99 17.42 -10.74
N PHE A 347 -10.85 17.76 -9.79
CA PHE A 347 -11.86 18.82 -9.91
C PHE A 347 -11.76 19.75 -8.70
N ALA A 348 -12.06 21.03 -8.92
CA ALA A 348 -12.29 22.01 -7.86
C ALA A 348 -13.71 22.58 -8.03
N ASP A 349 -14.59 22.35 -7.05
CA ASP A 349 -16.02 22.74 -7.10
C ASP A 349 -16.67 22.40 -8.44
N GLY A 350 -16.46 21.15 -8.92
CA GLY A 350 -16.98 20.65 -10.19
C GLY A 350 -16.22 21.12 -11.45
N THR A 351 -15.23 22.01 -11.33
CA THR A 351 -14.40 22.46 -12.46
C THR A 351 -13.22 21.53 -12.67
N LEU A 352 -13.05 20.98 -13.87
CA LEU A 352 -11.94 20.09 -14.23
C LEU A 352 -10.60 20.84 -14.18
N LEU A 353 -9.61 20.27 -13.48
CA LEU A 353 -8.26 20.83 -13.32
C LEU A 353 -7.19 20.10 -14.11
N THR A 354 -7.38 18.82 -14.41
CA THR A 354 -6.38 17.99 -15.09
C THR A 354 -6.85 17.63 -16.51
N PRO A 355 -5.91 17.54 -17.49
CA PRO A 355 -6.29 17.11 -18.83
C PRO A 355 -6.75 15.64 -18.78
N PRO A 356 -7.80 15.27 -19.58
CA PRO A 356 -8.30 13.90 -19.63
C PRO A 356 -7.31 12.88 -20.20
N SER A 357 -6.17 13.32 -20.72
CA SER A 357 -5.06 12.46 -21.14
C SER A 357 -4.22 11.95 -19.96
N LEU A 358 -4.35 12.52 -18.77
CA LEU A 358 -3.64 12.09 -17.59
C LEU A 358 -4.47 11.10 -16.77
N TYR A 359 -3.81 10.04 -16.34
CA TYR A 359 -4.29 9.18 -15.27
C TYR A 359 -3.67 9.66 -13.95
N VAL A 360 -4.42 10.42 -13.17
CA VAL A 360 -3.98 10.93 -11.86
C VAL A 360 -3.87 9.78 -10.87
N ARG A 361 -2.73 9.67 -10.21
CA ARG A 361 -2.48 8.63 -9.20
C ARG A 361 -2.58 9.17 -7.76
N ARG A 362 -2.10 10.40 -7.55
CA ARG A 362 -2.08 11.02 -6.21
C ARG A 362 -1.84 12.52 -6.30
N VAL A 363 -2.43 13.28 -5.39
CA VAL A 363 -2.02 14.65 -5.09
C VAL A 363 -0.94 14.60 -4.01
N VAL A 364 0.22 15.19 -4.30
CA VAL A 364 1.40 15.17 -3.39
C VAL A 364 1.36 16.33 -2.41
N GLY A 365 0.97 17.52 -2.88
CA GLY A 365 0.94 18.72 -2.07
C GLY A 365 0.76 19.99 -2.90
N ARG A 366 0.96 21.13 -2.27
CA ARG A 366 0.82 22.45 -2.88
C ARG A 366 2.19 23.01 -3.27
N LEU A 367 2.29 23.53 -4.48
CA LEU A 367 3.45 24.26 -4.97
C LEU A 367 3.21 25.76 -4.85
N PRO A 368 4.24 26.58 -4.57
CA PRO A 368 4.10 28.04 -4.62
C PRO A 368 3.60 28.49 -5.98
N ALA A 369 2.58 29.36 -6.00
CA ALA A 369 2.12 30.02 -7.20
C ALA A 369 2.71 31.44 -7.27
N GLY A 370 3.10 31.88 -8.47
CA GLY A 370 3.66 33.22 -8.65
C GLY A 370 2.65 34.34 -8.32
N ASN A 371 1.53 34.38 -9.04
CA ASN A 371 0.49 35.42 -8.90
C ASN A 371 -0.91 34.80 -8.95
N GLY A 372 -1.19 33.75 -8.17
CA GLY A 372 -2.49 33.07 -8.19
C GLY A 372 -2.67 32.13 -7.03
N PRO A 373 -3.76 31.35 -7.01
CA PRO A 373 -3.93 30.27 -6.05
C PRO A 373 -2.80 29.24 -6.22
N ALA A 374 -2.50 28.50 -5.16
CA ALA A 374 -1.41 27.52 -5.16
C ALA A 374 -1.58 26.50 -6.30
N ASP A 375 -0.50 26.19 -6.99
CA ASP A 375 -0.46 25.06 -7.92
C ASP A 375 -0.39 23.75 -7.14
N LEU A 376 -0.79 22.65 -7.77
CA LEU A 376 -0.70 21.31 -7.18
C LEU A 376 0.49 20.55 -7.77
N LEU A 377 1.18 19.80 -6.91
CA LEU A 377 2.10 18.75 -7.33
C LEU A 377 1.33 17.42 -7.38
N VAL A 378 1.31 16.78 -8.55
CA VAL A 378 0.50 15.59 -8.82
C VAL A 378 1.38 14.48 -9.39
N GLU A 379 1.18 13.26 -8.92
CA GLU A 379 1.71 12.04 -9.57
C GLU A 379 0.68 11.52 -10.58
N ALA A 380 1.10 11.32 -11.82
CA ALA A 380 0.23 10.84 -12.89
C ALA A 380 0.99 10.01 -13.94
N SER A 381 0.25 9.22 -14.72
CA SER A 381 0.74 8.56 -15.93
C SER A 381 0.15 9.25 -17.16
N ASP A 382 0.96 9.39 -18.20
CA ASP A 382 0.58 10.01 -19.47
C ASP A 382 0.73 9.01 -20.60
N GLY A 383 -0.34 8.27 -20.89
CA GLY A 383 -0.38 7.30 -21.99
C GLY A 383 0.56 6.10 -21.85
N GLU A 384 1.57 6.12 -20.97
CA GLU A 384 2.46 4.99 -20.69
C GLU A 384 2.32 4.54 -19.21
N PRO A 385 1.53 3.50 -18.93
CA PRO A 385 1.22 3.08 -17.56
C PRO A 385 2.44 2.58 -16.79
N SER A 386 3.48 2.08 -17.47
CA SER A 386 4.71 1.66 -16.80
C SER A 386 5.54 2.82 -16.24
N GLN A 387 5.18 4.06 -16.56
CA GLN A 387 5.84 5.26 -16.08
C GLN A 387 4.90 6.08 -15.19
N ARG A 388 5.46 6.69 -14.16
CA ARG A 388 4.79 7.65 -13.29
C ARG A 388 5.61 8.93 -13.25
N HIS A 389 4.94 10.05 -13.49
CA HIS A 389 5.58 11.35 -13.59
C HIS A 389 5.00 12.35 -12.61
N LEU A 390 5.79 13.39 -12.29
CA LEU A 390 5.36 14.54 -11.53
C LEU A 390 4.84 15.62 -12.48
N TYR A 391 3.69 16.19 -12.13
CA TYR A 391 3.04 17.28 -12.85
C TYR A 391 2.77 18.45 -11.91
N ARG A 392 3.03 19.66 -12.40
CA ARG A 392 2.48 20.89 -11.84
C ARG A 392 1.12 21.12 -12.49
N VAL A 393 0.06 21.14 -11.70
CA VAL A 393 -1.32 21.42 -12.14
C VAL A 393 -1.71 22.79 -11.59
N ARG A 394 -2.03 23.73 -12.49
CA ARG A 394 -2.46 25.07 -12.08
C ARG A 394 -3.94 25.10 -11.75
N THR A 395 -4.27 25.74 -10.63
CA THR A 395 -5.65 25.86 -10.17
C THR A 395 -6.26 27.18 -10.65
N LEU A 396 -6.42 27.34 -11.97
CA LEU A 396 -6.87 28.58 -12.58
C LEU A 396 -8.27 29.00 -12.11
N ILE A 397 -8.44 30.27 -11.77
CA ILE A 397 -9.74 30.88 -11.49
C ILE A 397 -10.47 31.11 -12.82
N GLY A 398 -11.74 30.72 -12.91
CA GLY A 398 -12.54 30.87 -14.14
C GLY A 398 -12.44 29.69 -15.10
N GLY A 399 -11.75 28.62 -14.70
CA GLY A 399 -11.64 27.38 -15.47
C GLY A 399 -10.44 27.37 -16.42
N GLY A 400 -10.19 26.20 -16.96
CA GLY A 400 -9.05 25.90 -17.83
C GLY A 400 -8.14 24.83 -17.24
N VAL A 401 -7.53 24.06 -18.10
CA VAL A 401 -6.64 22.97 -17.74
C VAL A 401 -5.22 23.37 -18.11
N ASP A 402 -4.34 23.43 -17.12
CA ASP A 402 -2.89 23.65 -17.32
C ASP A 402 -2.11 22.69 -16.43
N ALA A 403 -1.60 21.63 -17.06
CA ALA A 403 -0.78 20.62 -16.40
C ALA A 403 0.56 20.49 -17.12
N ARG A 404 1.65 20.80 -16.42
CA ARG A 404 3.00 20.73 -16.98
C ARG A 404 3.77 19.61 -16.30
N ARG A 405 4.32 18.68 -17.09
CA ARG A 405 5.22 17.63 -16.62
C ARG A 405 6.53 18.24 -16.11
N MET A 406 6.94 17.83 -14.92
CA MET A 406 8.15 18.30 -14.23
C MET A 406 9.29 17.29 -14.30
N SER A 407 8.99 15.98 -14.28
CA SER A 407 9.99 14.91 -14.41
C SER A 407 10.40 14.70 -15.87
N GLY A 408 11.71 14.77 -16.17
CA GLY A 408 12.21 14.79 -17.55
C GLY A 408 12.49 13.42 -18.18
N THR A 409 12.81 12.39 -17.37
CA THR A 409 13.28 11.08 -17.85
C THR A 409 12.19 10.01 -17.71
N PRO A 410 12.21 8.95 -18.55
CA PRO A 410 11.39 7.77 -18.29
C PRO A 410 11.68 7.19 -16.90
N GLY A 411 10.63 6.77 -16.19
CA GLY A 411 10.81 6.17 -14.87
C GLY A 411 9.59 6.25 -13.98
N TRP A 412 9.80 5.90 -12.74
CA TRP A 412 8.81 5.94 -11.67
C TRP A 412 9.17 7.03 -10.68
N HIS A 413 8.52 8.19 -10.82
CA HIS A 413 8.84 9.38 -10.04
C HIS A 413 7.86 9.56 -8.89
N THR A 414 8.37 10.08 -7.78
CA THR A 414 7.59 10.50 -6.61
C THR A 414 8.10 11.85 -6.12
N GLY A 415 7.33 12.54 -5.29
CA GLY A 415 7.73 13.86 -4.81
C GLY A 415 7.34 14.14 -3.36
N ALA A 416 7.98 15.16 -2.79
CA ALA A 416 7.58 15.85 -1.58
C ALA A 416 7.83 17.35 -1.77
N VAL A 417 6.98 18.21 -1.20
CA VAL A 417 7.05 19.65 -1.39
C VAL A 417 6.72 20.40 -0.11
N GLY A 418 7.41 21.51 0.12
CA GLY A 418 7.13 22.48 1.16
C GLY A 418 7.81 23.80 0.79
N GLY A 419 7.10 24.95 0.95
CA GLY A 419 7.60 26.24 0.51
C GLY A 419 8.08 26.21 -0.94
N ASP A 420 9.29 26.72 -1.19
CA ASP A 420 9.95 26.72 -2.50
C ASP A 420 10.82 25.47 -2.77
N THR A 421 10.82 24.52 -1.84
CA THR A 421 11.63 23.28 -1.93
C THR A 421 10.80 22.12 -2.44
N LEU A 422 11.27 21.49 -3.52
CA LEU A 422 10.72 20.27 -4.10
C LEU A 422 11.75 19.15 -4.01
N VAL A 423 11.37 18.00 -3.50
CA VAL A 423 12.19 16.80 -3.54
C VAL A 423 11.61 15.82 -4.54
N VAL A 424 12.43 15.34 -5.46
CA VAL A 424 12.06 14.40 -6.52
C VAL A 424 12.79 13.09 -6.32
N GLY A 425 12.02 12.03 -6.06
CA GLY A 425 12.52 10.65 -6.08
C GLY A 425 12.33 10.04 -7.47
N THR A 426 13.41 9.54 -8.05
CA THR A 426 13.42 8.92 -9.38
C THR A 426 13.94 7.50 -9.31
N ALA A 427 13.09 6.52 -9.60
CA ALA A 427 13.47 5.15 -9.92
C ALA A 427 13.40 4.96 -11.44
N SER A 428 14.40 4.28 -12.03
CA SER A 428 14.44 4.02 -13.47
C SER A 428 15.06 2.67 -13.77
N LEU A 429 14.98 2.21 -15.02
CA LEU A 429 15.68 0.99 -15.46
C LEU A 429 17.20 1.18 -15.53
N ASP A 430 17.67 2.41 -15.74
CA ASP A 430 19.09 2.72 -15.95
C ASP A 430 19.91 2.76 -14.67
N ARG A 431 19.28 3.02 -13.52
CA ARG A 431 19.96 3.18 -12.23
C ARG A 431 19.37 2.27 -11.15
N PRO A 432 20.22 1.73 -10.25
CA PRO A 432 19.72 0.98 -9.11
C PRO A 432 19.06 1.90 -8.08
N GLY A 433 18.00 1.41 -7.43
CA GLY A 433 17.30 2.11 -6.37
C GLY A 433 16.58 3.39 -6.82
N THR A 434 16.27 4.24 -5.85
CA THR A 434 15.68 5.58 -6.07
C THR A 434 16.71 6.64 -5.78
N THR A 435 16.94 7.54 -6.73
CA THR A 435 17.76 8.75 -6.52
C THR A 435 16.86 9.90 -6.10
N TRP A 436 17.28 10.67 -5.11
CA TRP A 436 16.52 11.77 -4.57
C TRP A 436 17.23 13.09 -4.81
N SER A 437 16.67 13.97 -5.61
CA SER A 437 17.17 15.32 -5.88
C SER A 437 16.30 16.37 -5.18
N VAL A 438 16.96 17.38 -4.63
CA VAL A 438 16.33 18.49 -3.91
C VAL A 438 16.45 19.75 -4.76
N TRP A 439 15.35 20.39 -5.03
CA TRP A 439 15.22 21.55 -5.91
C TRP A 439 14.69 22.76 -5.17
N ARG A 440 15.21 23.93 -5.48
CA ARG A 440 14.63 25.23 -5.14
C ARG A 440 14.36 26.00 -6.42
N GLY A 441 13.09 26.26 -6.70
CA GLY A 441 12.69 26.70 -8.02
C GLY A 441 13.16 25.75 -9.11
N ASP A 442 13.91 26.25 -10.11
CA ASP A 442 14.44 25.45 -11.23
C ASP A 442 15.88 24.94 -10.99
N ARG A 443 16.45 25.13 -9.79
CA ARG A 443 17.81 24.75 -9.48
C ARG A 443 17.86 23.52 -8.56
N GLU A 444 18.58 22.48 -8.97
CA GLU A 444 18.98 21.39 -8.07
C GLU A 444 20.03 21.91 -7.09
N VAL A 445 19.75 21.81 -5.79
CA VAL A 445 20.59 22.33 -4.71
C VAL A 445 21.28 21.25 -3.92
N ALA A 446 20.70 20.03 -3.85
CA ALA A 446 21.27 18.90 -3.12
C ALA A 446 20.72 17.57 -3.64
N GLN A 447 21.31 16.47 -3.16
CA GLN A 447 20.78 15.12 -3.30
C GLN A 447 20.81 14.41 -1.95
N LEU A 448 19.79 13.58 -1.66
CA LEU A 448 19.85 12.70 -0.50
C LEU A 448 20.75 11.52 -0.82
N ARG A 449 21.72 11.28 0.04
CA ARG A 449 22.67 10.18 -0.13
C ARG A 449 22.05 8.83 0.15
N SER A 450 22.13 7.90 -0.77
CA SER A 450 21.81 6.50 -0.55
C SER A 450 23.04 5.72 -0.07
N LEU A 451 22.85 4.89 0.98
CA LEU A 451 23.84 3.95 1.50
C LEU A 451 23.49 2.50 1.12
N ALA A 452 22.47 2.32 0.29
CA ALA A 452 22.01 1.00 -0.11
C ALA A 452 23.06 0.22 -0.92
N ALA A 453 23.02 -1.10 -0.80
CA ALA A 453 23.85 -1.97 -1.61
C ALA A 453 23.50 -1.83 -3.10
N THR A 454 24.51 -1.93 -3.95
CA THR A 454 24.31 -2.01 -5.39
C THR A 454 23.93 -3.45 -5.77
N PRO A 455 22.80 -3.66 -6.49
CA PRO A 455 22.45 -4.98 -6.99
C PRO A 455 23.52 -5.56 -7.92
N PRO A 456 23.71 -6.90 -7.95
CA PRO A 456 24.79 -7.54 -8.70
C PRO A 456 24.60 -7.49 -10.21
N TYR A 457 23.40 -7.15 -10.70
CA TYR A 457 23.08 -7.07 -12.12
C TYR A 457 22.07 -5.94 -12.45
N ALA A 458 21.98 -5.65 -13.73
CA ALA A 458 21.07 -4.64 -14.28
C ALA A 458 20.04 -5.32 -15.20
N PRO A 459 18.84 -5.65 -14.71
CA PRO A 459 17.79 -6.24 -15.53
C PRO A 459 17.43 -5.40 -16.75
N ARG A 460 17.13 -6.07 -17.86
CA ARG A 460 16.72 -5.44 -19.12
C ARG A 460 15.41 -6.04 -19.61
N PRO A 461 14.29 -5.75 -18.95
CA PRO A 461 12.99 -6.23 -19.40
C PRO A 461 12.64 -5.66 -20.77
N THR A 462 12.14 -6.49 -21.66
CA THR A 462 11.49 -6.04 -22.89
C THR A 462 10.04 -5.75 -22.56
N MET A 463 9.73 -4.46 -22.35
CA MET A 463 8.39 -4.00 -21.99
C MET A 463 7.62 -3.65 -23.27
N VAL A 464 6.44 -4.23 -23.44
CA VAL A 464 5.60 -4.08 -24.62
C VAL A 464 4.13 -4.08 -24.25
N ARG A 465 3.28 -3.61 -25.17
CA ARG A 465 1.83 -3.77 -25.06
C ARG A 465 1.37 -4.80 -26.10
N VAL A 466 0.67 -5.81 -25.64
CA VAL A 466 0.24 -6.92 -26.46
C VAL A 466 -1.28 -7.03 -26.53
N THR A 467 -1.77 -7.77 -27.50
CA THR A 467 -3.19 -7.93 -27.84
C THR A 467 -3.85 -6.61 -28.28
N ASP A 468 -5.09 -6.67 -28.77
CA ASP A 468 -5.94 -5.51 -29.06
C ASP A 468 -6.28 -4.68 -27.82
N ARG A 469 -6.32 -5.34 -26.65
CA ARG A 469 -6.52 -4.69 -25.34
C ARG A 469 -5.30 -3.91 -24.85
N ARG A 470 -4.16 -3.99 -25.57
CA ARG A 470 -2.90 -3.29 -25.24
C ARG A 470 -2.40 -3.58 -23.83
N LEU A 471 -2.45 -4.86 -23.41
CA LEU A 471 -2.05 -5.31 -22.08
C LEU A 471 -0.56 -4.98 -21.83
N PRO A 472 -0.21 -4.19 -20.81
CA PRO A 472 1.19 -3.96 -20.45
C PRO A 472 1.83 -5.29 -20.06
N SER A 473 2.94 -5.63 -20.71
CA SER A 473 3.60 -6.92 -20.55
C SER A 473 5.10 -6.75 -20.61
N ALA A 474 5.83 -7.67 -20.00
CA ALA A 474 7.27 -7.70 -20.06
C ALA A 474 7.79 -9.14 -20.21
N VAL A 475 8.89 -9.26 -20.94
CA VAL A 475 9.66 -10.49 -21.08
C VAL A 475 11.08 -10.24 -20.61
N LEU A 476 11.61 -11.14 -19.79
CA LEU A 476 12.97 -11.10 -19.29
C LEU A 476 13.66 -12.44 -19.57
N TYR A 477 14.80 -12.38 -20.21
CA TYR A 477 15.64 -13.55 -20.52
C TYR A 477 16.86 -13.60 -19.60
N PRO A 478 17.51 -14.77 -19.47
CA PRO A 478 18.81 -14.88 -18.84
C PRO A 478 19.82 -13.87 -19.39
N THR A 479 20.73 -13.39 -18.56
CA THR A 479 21.75 -12.40 -18.97
C THR A 479 22.63 -12.92 -20.12
N ASP A 480 22.86 -14.24 -20.19
CA ASP A 480 23.67 -14.93 -21.23
C ASP A 480 22.80 -15.64 -22.27
N HIS A 481 21.53 -15.30 -22.39
CA HIS A 481 20.61 -15.95 -23.33
C HIS A 481 21.10 -15.89 -24.78
N VAL A 482 21.14 -17.03 -25.40
CA VAL A 482 21.45 -17.17 -26.83
C VAL A 482 20.15 -17.24 -27.64
N LYS A 483 19.92 -16.25 -28.49
CA LYS A 483 18.73 -16.19 -29.33
C LYS A 483 18.57 -17.48 -30.15
N GLY A 484 17.37 -18.03 -30.16
CA GLY A 484 17.03 -19.30 -30.79
C GLY A 484 17.03 -20.48 -29.83
N THR A 485 17.46 -20.28 -28.57
CA THR A 485 17.36 -21.32 -27.52
C THR A 485 16.00 -21.18 -26.83
N ARG A 486 15.17 -22.21 -26.93
CA ARG A 486 13.87 -22.24 -26.27
C ARG A 486 14.02 -22.52 -24.78
N LEU A 487 13.39 -21.67 -23.95
CA LEU A 487 13.42 -21.75 -22.50
C LEU A 487 12.04 -22.06 -21.92
N PRO A 488 11.97 -22.82 -20.82
CA PRO A 488 10.74 -22.92 -20.06
C PRO A 488 10.30 -21.52 -19.59
N VAL A 489 9.00 -21.30 -19.53
CA VAL A 489 8.44 -20.01 -19.16
C VAL A 489 8.01 -20.02 -17.68
N LEU A 490 8.44 -19.02 -16.95
CA LEU A 490 7.87 -18.68 -15.65
C LEU A 490 6.94 -17.47 -15.83
N LEU A 491 5.63 -17.68 -15.73
CA LEU A 491 4.65 -16.61 -15.66
C LEU A 491 4.56 -16.14 -14.20
N ASP A 492 5.17 -15.00 -13.91
CA ASP A 492 5.21 -14.40 -12.56
C ASP A 492 4.10 -13.37 -12.44
N VAL A 493 3.03 -13.74 -11.71
CA VAL A 493 1.76 -13.01 -11.70
C VAL A 493 1.46 -12.36 -10.35
N TYR A 494 0.88 -11.15 -10.43
CA TYR A 494 0.03 -10.60 -9.37
C TYR A 494 -1.39 -10.40 -9.91
N GLY A 495 -1.56 -9.48 -10.85
CA GLY A 495 -2.78 -9.27 -11.63
C GLY A 495 -3.98 -8.70 -10.89
N GLY A 496 -3.84 -8.43 -9.59
CA GLY A 496 -4.91 -7.92 -8.73
C GLY A 496 -5.18 -6.43 -8.90
N PRO A 497 -6.41 -5.99 -8.64
CA PRO A 497 -6.75 -4.58 -8.55
C PRO A 497 -5.86 -3.82 -7.55
N GLY A 498 -5.63 -2.53 -7.84
CA GLY A 498 -4.84 -1.65 -6.96
C GLY A 498 -3.32 -1.80 -7.08
N HIS A 499 -2.79 -2.81 -7.77
CA HIS A 499 -1.35 -3.03 -7.91
C HIS A 499 -0.90 -3.24 -9.36
N GLN A 500 0.33 -2.80 -9.67
CA GLN A 500 0.92 -2.83 -11.01
C GLN A 500 2.34 -3.39 -10.93
N GLU A 501 2.67 -4.34 -11.82
CA GLU A 501 3.95 -5.05 -11.85
C GLU A 501 4.86 -4.57 -12.98
N VAL A 502 4.29 -4.18 -14.13
CA VAL A 502 5.05 -3.75 -15.29
C VAL A 502 5.41 -2.27 -15.15
N VAL A 503 6.49 -1.99 -14.43
CA VAL A 503 6.93 -0.62 -14.09
C VAL A 503 8.36 -0.35 -14.55
N ALA A 504 8.64 0.89 -14.96
CA ALA A 504 9.95 1.34 -15.44
C ALA A 504 10.90 1.67 -14.27
N ALA A 505 11.06 0.73 -13.34
CA ALA A 505 11.95 0.83 -12.19
C ALA A 505 12.77 -0.46 -12.03
N ARG A 506 14.09 -0.35 -11.97
CA ARG A 506 15.01 -1.52 -11.93
C ARG A 506 14.71 -2.47 -10.76
N SER A 507 14.34 -1.93 -9.60
CA SER A 507 14.06 -2.74 -8.41
C SER A 507 12.96 -3.77 -8.61
N ALA A 508 11.96 -3.50 -9.44
CA ALA A 508 10.88 -4.43 -9.76
C ALA A 508 11.35 -5.69 -10.52
N TRP A 509 12.52 -5.62 -11.16
CA TRP A 509 13.02 -6.66 -12.05
C TRP A 509 14.19 -7.46 -11.49
N LEU A 510 14.69 -7.13 -10.29
CA LEU A 510 15.89 -7.79 -9.73
C LEU A 510 15.63 -9.27 -9.42
N GLU A 511 14.54 -9.60 -8.73
CA GLU A 511 14.17 -10.98 -8.43
C GLU A 511 13.81 -11.74 -9.71
N ARG A 512 13.10 -11.08 -10.64
CA ARG A 512 12.75 -11.65 -11.95
C ARG A 512 13.98 -11.94 -12.82
N GLN A 513 15.04 -11.13 -12.73
CA GLN A 513 16.31 -11.44 -13.39
C GLN A 513 16.99 -12.68 -12.78
N TRP A 514 16.93 -12.83 -11.46
CA TRP A 514 17.45 -14.03 -10.82
C TRP A 514 16.72 -15.29 -11.28
N TRP A 515 15.39 -15.22 -11.41
CA TRP A 515 14.61 -16.31 -12.01
C TRP A 515 15.02 -16.57 -13.45
N ALA A 516 15.24 -15.52 -14.23
CA ALA A 516 15.68 -15.66 -15.61
C ALA A 516 17.07 -16.32 -15.67
N ASP A 517 18.04 -15.83 -14.91
CA ASP A 517 19.39 -16.39 -14.85
C ASP A 517 19.43 -17.82 -14.26
N SER A 518 18.35 -18.26 -13.63
CA SER A 518 18.15 -19.63 -13.16
C SER A 518 17.65 -20.59 -14.24
N GLY A 519 17.44 -20.10 -15.49
CA GLY A 519 17.14 -20.91 -16.67
C GLY A 519 15.75 -20.73 -17.26
N PHE A 520 15.00 -19.70 -16.88
CA PHE A 520 13.65 -19.45 -17.37
C PHE A 520 13.57 -18.21 -18.28
N ALA A 521 12.58 -18.16 -19.16
CA ALA A 521 12.08 -16.93 -19.68
C ALA A 521 10.97 -16.43 -18.73
N VAL A 522 11.15 -15.27 -18.10
CA VAL A 522 10.18 -14.72 -17.13
C VAL A 522 9.22 -13.78 -17.87
N VAL A 523 7.94 -14.01 -17.71
CA VAL A 523 6.86 -13.19 -18.27
C VAL A 523 6.04 -12.60 -17.15
N THR A 524 5.75 -11.31 -17.25
CA THR A 524 4.87 -10.57 -16.31
C THR A 524 3.88 -9.75 -17.12
N VAL A 525 2.62 -9.73 -16.70
CA VAL A 525 1.53 -9.06 -17.39
C VAL A 525 0.66 -8.30 -16.41
N ASP A 526 0.39 -7.02 -16.70
CA ASP A 526 -0.67 -6.25 -16.07
C ASP A 526 -1.96 -6.42 -16.89
N ASN A 527 -2.82 -7.30 -16.45
CA ASN A 527 -4.13 -7.56 -17.04
C ASN A 527 -5.14 -6.44 -16.73
N ARG A 528 -6.29 -6.45 -17.39
CA ARG A 528 -7.41 -5.60 -16.94
C ARG A 528 -7.72 -5.88 -15.48
N GLY A 529 -8.02 -4.82 -14.73
CA GLY A 529 -8.11 -4.79 -13.26
C GLY A 529 -6.96 -4.04 -12.61
N THR A 530 -5.77 -4.03 -13.23
CA THR A 530 -4.62 -3.30 -12.70
C THR A 530 -4.71 -1.80 -13.02
N PRO A 531 -4.16 -0.90 -12.15
CA PRO A 531 -4.26 0.54 -12.28
C PRO A 531 -3.30 1.13 -13.33
N GLY A 532 -3.54 2.38 -13.70
CA GLY A 532 -2.60 3.20 -14.45
C GLY A 532 -2.83 3.26 -15.96
N VAL A 533 -3.72 2.44 -16.49
CA VAL A 533 -4.11 2.48 -17.91
C VAL A 533 -5.31 3.41 -18.10
N ALA A 534 -6.43 3.07 -17.51
CA ALA A 534 -7.68 3.84 -17.58
C ALA A 534 -8.71 3.27 -16.59
N PRO A 535 -9.70 4.05 -16.12
CA PRO A 535 -10.78 3.55 -15.27
C PRO A 535 -11.56 2.37 -15.86
N SER A 536 -11.88 2.37 -17.16
CA SER A 536 -12.57 1.24 -17.80
C SER A 536 -11.73 -0.03 -17.84
N PHE A 537 -10.40 0.10 -17.93
CA PHE A 537 -9.47 -1.02 -17.88
C PHE A 537 -9.44 -1.64 -16.48
N GLU A 538 -9.41 -0.83 -15.44
CA GLU A 538 -9.45 -1.29 -14.05
C GLU A 538 -10.79 -1.96 -13.75
N LYS A 539 -11.89 -1.31 -14.09
CA LYS A 539 -13.24 -1.72 -13.72
C LYS A 539 -13.82 -2.83 -14.60
N ALA A 540 -13.06 -3.29 -15.60
CA ALA A 540 -13.44 -4.44 -16.45
C ALA A 540 -13.66 -5.73 -15.65
N VAL A 541 -13.03 -5.85 -14.48
CA VAL A 541 -13.08 -7.04 -13.61
C VAL A 541 -14.34 -7.12 -12.74
N HIS A 542 -15.14 -6.06 -12.65
CA HIS A 542 -16.31 -6.03 -11.77
C HIS A 542 -17.22 -7.25 -11.99
N ARG A 543 -17.40 -8.08 -10.97
CA ARG A 543 -18.13 -9.36 -10.92
C ARG A 543 -17.61 -10.45 -11.88
N ARG A 544 -16.45 -10.26 -12.49
CA ARG A 544 -15.87 -11.15 -13.52
C ARG A 544 -14.35 -11.31 -13.38
N VAL A 545 -13.84 -11.16 -12.17
CA VAL A 545 -12.40 -11.14 -11.87
C VAL A 545 -11.70 -12.36 -12.49
N ALA A 546 -12.18 -13.57 -12.19
CA ALA A 546 -11.55 -14.82 -12.62
C ALA A 546 -11.41 -14.95 -14.15
N ASP A 547 -12.48 -14.59 -14.88
CA ASP A 547 -12.49 -14.73 -16.33
C ASP A 547 -11.61 -13.69 -17.01
N VAL A 548 -11.75 -12.42 -16.59
CA VAL A 548 -11.02 -11.31 -17.22
C VAL A 548 -9.52 -11.44 -16.98
N VAL A 549 -9.12 -11.68 -15.72
CA VAL A 549 -7.71 -11.72 -15.34
C VAL A 549 -7.00 -12.90 -15.98
N LEU A 550 -7.55 -14.11 -15.88
CA LEU A 550 -6.91 -15.31 -16.44
C LEU A 550 -6.87 -15.29 -17.96
N THR A 551 -7.95 -14.87 -18.62
CA THR A 551 -7.97 -14.71 -20.08
C THR A 551 -6.90 -13.74 -20.56
N ASP A 552 -6.77 -12.58 -19.88
CA ASP A 552 -5.77 -11.60 -20.27
C ASP A 552 -4.33 -12.12 -20.09
N GLN A 553 -4.05 -12.89 -19.04
CA GLN A 553 -2.74 -13.51 -18.81
C GLN A 553 -2.40 -14.51 -19.93
N ILE A 554 -3.34 -15.39 -20.29
CA ILE A 554 -3.14 -16.41 -21.32
C ILE A 554 -3.00 -15.78 -22.71
N ASP A 555 -3.85 -14.81 -23.04
CA ASP A 555 -3.80 -14.12 -24.33
C ASP A 555 -2.51 -13.31 -24.50
N ALA A 556 -2.07 -12.63 -23.42
CA ALA A 556 -0.80 -11.92 -23.43
C ALA A 556 0.39 -12.86 -23.60
N LEU A 557 0.43 -13.98 -22.87
CA LEU A 557 1.47 -14.98 -23.00
C LEU A 557 1.53 -15.57 -24.42
N THR A 558 0.38 -15.87 -25.01
CA THR A 558 0.27 -16.38 -26.39
C THR A 558 0.76 -15.35 -27.41
N ALA A 559 0.33 -14.09 -27.26
CA ALA A 559 0.76 -13.00 -28.14
C ALA A 559 2.26 -12.70 -28.03
N LEU A 560 2.83 -12.82 -26.82
CA LEU A 560 4.27 -12.71 -26.59
C LEU A 560 5.04 -13.84 -27.26
N ALA A 561 4.58 -15.09 -27.15
CA ALA A 561 5.22 -16.25 -27.79
C ALA A 561 5.26 -16.13 -29.33
N GLY A 562 4.23 -15.49 -29.93
CA GLY A 562 4.23 -15.17 -31.34
C GLY A 562 5.33 -14.20 -31.78
N LYS A 563 5.81 -13.34 -30.88
CA LYS A 563 6.89 -12.37 -31.10
C LYS A 563 8.25 -12.84 -30.56
N HIS A 564 8.24 -13.73 -29.59
CA HIS A 564 9.37 -14.27 -28.87
C HIS A 564 9.41 -15.79 -29.02
N PRO A 565 9.92 -16.35 -30.13
CA PRO A 565 9.87 -17.78 -30.41
C PRO A 565 10.67 -18.65 -29.43
N ASP A 566 11.51 -18.02 -28.61
CA ASP A 566 12.30 -18.69 -27.58
C ASP A 566 11.47 -19.00 -26.30
N LEU A 567 10.22 -18.50 -26.22
CA LEU A 567 9.29 -18.90 -25.17
C LEU A 567 8.73 -20.30 -25.46
N ASP A 568 9.00 -21.27 -24.59
CA ASP A 568 8.50 -22.64 -24.73
C ASP A 568 7.15 -22.82 -24.04
N LEU A 569 6.04 -22.57 -24.75
CA LEU A 569 4.69 -22.77 -24.19
C LEU A 569 4.35 -24.23 -23.89
N GLY A 570 5.17 -25.20 -24.26
CA GLY A 570 5.08 -26.56 -23.81
C GLY A 570 5.55 -26.78 -22.38
N ARG A 571 6.24 -25.80 -21.79
CA ARG A 571 6.81 -25.84 -20.43
C ARG A 571 6.57 -24.52 -19.70
N VAL A 572 5.32 -24.27 -19.28
CA VAL A 572 4.91 -23.06 -18.54
C VAL A 572 4.65 -23.40 -17.09
N GLY A 573 5.35 -22.75 -16.17
CA GLY A 573 5.02 -22.67 -14.76
C GLY A 573 4.42 -21.31 -14.40
N VAL A 574 3.57 -21.26 -13.40
CA VAL A 574 2.98 -20.02 -12.89
C VAL A 574 3.32 -19.83 -11.41
N ARG A 575 3.63 -18.61 -11.01
CA ARG A 575 3.99 -18.24 -9.65
C ARG A 575 3.27 -16.97 -9.23
N GLY A 576 2.72 -16.93 -8.02
CA GLY A 576 2.12 -15.73 -7.48
C GLY A 576 1.93 -15.79 -5.96
N TRP A 577 1.72 -14.61 -5.37
CA TRP A 577 1.48 -14.43 -3.94
C TRP A 577 0.18 -13.65 -3.72
N SER A 578 -0.57 -13.95 -2.64
CA SER A 578 -1.82 -13.27 -2.28
C SER A 578 -2.87 -13.40 -3.39
N PHE A 579 -3.33 -12.31 -3.98
CA PHE A 579 -4.16 -12.34 -5.20
C PHE A 579 -3.45 -13.12 -6.34
N GLY A 580 -2.15 -12.90 -6.54
CA GLY A 580 -1.35 -13.65 -7.50
C GLY A 580 -1.28 -15.14 -7.17
N GLY A 581 -1.31 -15.53 -5.89
CA GLY A 581 -1.42 -16.92 -5.46
C GLY A 581 -2.76 -17.54 -5.85
N TRP A 582 -3.85 -16.81 -5.66
CA TRP A 582 -5.17 -17.20 -6.17
C TRP A 582 -5.14 -17.37 -7.69
N LEU A 583 -4.57 -16.41 -8.42
CA LEU A 583 -4.48 -16.46 -9.88
C LEU A 583 -3.61 -17.63 -10.36
N ALA A 584 -2.50 -17.92 -9.69
CA ALA A 584 -1.66 -19.09 -10.00
C ALA A 584 -2.41 -20.41 -9.79
N GLY A 585 -3.15 -20.54 -8.69
CA GLY A 585 -4.01 -21.69 -8.43
C GLY A 585 -5.13 -21.83 -9.47
N LEU A 586 -5.78 -20.73 -9.81
CA LEU A 586 -6.83 -20.66 -10.83
C LEU A 586 -6.30 -21.10 -12.20
N ALA A 587 -5.11 -20.63 -12.59
CA ALA A 587 -4.47 -20.97 -13.85
C ALA A 587 -4.19 -22.47 -13.98
N VAL A 588 -3.63 -23.09 -12.95
CA VAL A 588 -3.34 -24.54 -12.95
C VAL A 588 -4.61 -25.36 -12.98
N LEU A 589 -5.65 -24.95 -12.23
CA LEU A 589 -6.90 -25.70 -12.14
C LEU A 589 -7.75 -25.60 -13.42
N ARG A 590 -7.81 -24.42 -14.06
CA ARG A 590 -8.63 -24.20 -15.26
C ARG A 590 -7.94 -24.55 -16.57
N HIS A 591 -6.59 -24.43 -16.62
CA HIS A 591 -5.79 -24.65 -17.83
C HIS A 591 -4.61 -25.61 -17.61
N PRO A 592 -4.88 -26.85 -17.15
CA PRO A 592 -3.81 -27.85 -16.91
C PRO A 592 -3.09 -28.28 -18.21
N GLU A 593 -3.68 -28.02 -19.38
CA GLU A 593 -3.04 -28.24 -20.68
C GLU A 593 -1.88 -27.27 -20.94
N LEU A 594 -1.98 -26.03 -20.45
CA LEU A 594 -0.97 -24.99 -20.62
C LEU A 594 0.04 -24.97 -19.45
N PHE A 595 -0.47 -24.95 -18.22
CA PHE A 595 0.37 -24.81 -17.03
C PHE A 595 0.83 -26.17 -16.49
N ARG A 596 2.14 -26.38 -16.41
CA ARG A 596 2.75 -27.64 -15.94
C ARG A 596 2.79 -27.76 -14.44
N CYS A 597 2.93 -26.63 -13.74
CA CYS A 597 2.95 -26.56 -12.26
C CYS A 597 2.61 -25.14 -11.79
N GLY A 598 2.28 -25.00 -10.49
CA GLY A 598 2.02 -23.71 -9.87
C GLY A 598 2.63 -23.54 -8.49
N ILE A 599 3.18 -22.34 -8.24
CA ILE A 599 3.56 -21.89 -6.89
C ILE A 599 2.48 -20.92 -6.42
N VAL A 600 1.81 -21.28 -5.36
CA VAL A 600 0.57 -20.68 -4.86
C VAL A 600 0.81 -20.15 -3.45
N GLY A 601 1.30 -18.92 -3.36
CA GLY A 601 1.67 -18.30 -2.08
C GLY A 601 0.51 -17.51 -1.46
N ALA A 602 0.20 -17.77 -0.19
CA ALA A 602 -0.84 -17.10 0.61
C ALA A 602 -2.13 -16.75 -0.18
N PRO A 603 -2.74 -17.73 -0.90
CA PRO A 603 -3.82 -17.48 -1.85
C PRO A 603 -5.13 -17.11 -1.16
N VAL A 604 -5.91 -16.18 -1.73
CA VAL A 604 -7.32 -15.96 -1.37
C VAL A 604 -8.14 -17.05 -2.09
N THR A 605 -8.37 -18.18 -1.44
CA THR A 605 -9.01 -19.35 -2.07
C THR A 605 -10.53 -19.32 -2.10
N ASP A 606 -11.12 -18.54 -1.19
CA ASP A 606 -12.54 -18.33 -1.04
C ASP A 606 -12.80 -16.86 -0.68
N TRP A 607 -13.37 -16.12 -1.59
CA TRP A 607 -13.62 -14.69 -1.42
C TRP A 607 -14.67 -14.36 -0.34
N ALA A 608 -15.49 -15.32 0.05
CA ALA A 608 -16.39 -15.18 1.18
C ALA A 608 -15.67 -15.21 2.54
N LEU A 609 -14.41 -15.66 2.57
CA LEU A 609 -13.54 -15.60 3.75
C LEU A 609 -12.61 -14.37 3.76
N TYR A 610 -12.66 -13.54 2.75
CA TYR A 610 -11.89 -12.31 2.72
C TYR A 610 -12.74 -11.12 3.21
N ASP A 611 -12.14 -9.93 3.32
CA ASP A 611 -12.84 -8.81 3.93
C ASP A 611 -14.00 -8.25 3.08
N THR A 612 -14.88 -7.51 3.75
CA THR A 612 -16.07 -6.89 3.15
C THR A 612 -15.72 -5.90 2.07
N ALA A 613 -14.79 -4.97 2.33
CA ALA A 613 -14.57 -3.85 1.43
C ALA A 613 -13.94 -4.29 0.10
N TYR A 614 -13.01 -5.25 0.14
CA TYR A 614 -12.39 -5.80 -1.07
C TYR A 614 -13.35 -6.71 -1.84
N SER A 615 -13.85 -7.76 -1.17
CA SER A 615 -14.66 -8.77 -1.83
C SER A 615 -15.94 -8.18 -2.43
N GLU A 616 -16.63 -7.34 -1.68
CA GLU A 616 -17.90 -6.77 -2.10
C GLU A 616 -17.75 -5.68 -3.18
N ARG A 617 -16.61 -4.95 -3.19
CA ARG A 617 -16.28 -4.01 -4.26
C ARG A 617 -16.21 -4.70 -5.62
N TYR A 618 -15.51 -5.83 -5.67
CA TYR A 618 -15.22 -6.49 -6.94
C TYR A 618 -16.24 -7.56 -7.33
N LEU A 619 -16.88 -8.24 -6.38
CA LEU A 619 -17.78 -9.34 -6.63
C LEU A 619 -19.27 -9.04 -6.33
N GLY A 620 -19.54 -7.95 -5.61
CA GLY A 620 -20.87 -7.62 -5.07
C GLY A 620 -21.14 -8.33 -3.74
N MET A 621 -22.34 -8.14 -3.20
CA MET A 621 -22.76 -8.79 -1.95
C MET A 621 -22.87 -10.30 -2.15
N PRO A 622 -22.40 -11.13 -1.19
CA PRO A 622 -22.48 -12.58 -1.33
C PRO A 622 -23.91 -13.13 -1.50
N GLU A 623 -24.87 -12.54 -0.80
CA GLU A 623 -26.29 -12.95 -0.90
C GLU A 623 -26.91 -12.67 -2.28
N ASP A 624 -26.44 -11.63 -2.98
CA ASP A 624 -26.92 -11.25 -4.32
C ASP A 624 -26.16 -11.94 -5.45
N GLY A 625 -25.07 -12.64 -5.12
CA GLY A 625 -24.11 -13.18 -6.09
C GLY A 625 -23.51 -14.51 -5.68
N VAL A 626 -24.30 -15.45 -5.14
CA VAL A 626 -23.79 -16.78 -4.73
C VAL A 626 -23.03 -17.47 -5.86
N ASP A 627 -23.56 -17.45 -7.08
CA ASP A 627 -22.89 -18.02 -8.25
C ASP A 627 -21.58 -17.27 -8.60
N VAL A 628 -21.52 -15.95 -8.33
CA VAL A 628 -20.31 -15.16 -8.57
C VAL A 628 -19.18 -15.61 -7.63
N TYR A 629 -19.49 -15.76 -6.33
CA TYR A 629 -18.49 -16.20 -5.35
C TYR A 629 -18.03 -17.63 -5.63
N ALA A 630 -18.94 -18.55 -5.93
CA ALA A 630 -18.62 -19.92 -6.29
C ALA A 630 -17.72 -19.99 -7.54
N HIS A 631 -18.03 -19.20 -8.58
CA HIS A 631 -17.22 -19.13 -9.81
C HIS A 631 -15.79 -18.65 -9.59
N HIS A 632 -15.56 -17.82 -8.56
CA HIS A 632 -14.24 -17.29 -8.21
C HIS A 632 -13.52 -18.11 -7.14
N SER A 633 -14.17 -19.13 -6.57
CA SER A 633 -13.63 -19.99 -5.51
C SER A 633 -12.68 -21.04 -6.08
N LEU A 634 -11.44 -21.08 -5.55
CA LEU A 634 -10.54 -22.20 -5.83
C LEU A 634 -11.00 -23.50 -5.15
N LEU A 635 -11.79 -23.40 -4.08
CA LEU A 635 -12.27 -24.59 -3.35
C LEU A 635 -13.25 -25.37 -4.22
N GLU A 636 -14.18 -24.70 -4.91
CA GLU A 636 -15.12 -25.35 -5.82
C GLU A 636 -14.40 -26.03 -6.97
N LEU A 637 -13.47 -25.34 -7.62
CA LEU A 637 -12.65 -25.89 -8.71
C LEU A 637 -11.76 -27.05 -8.25
N ALA A 638 -11.17 -26.96 -7.06
CA ALA A 638 -10.30 -28.00 -6.51
C ALA A 638 -11.06 -29.27 -6.13
N ALA A 639 -12.33 -29.13 -5.72
CA ALA A 639 -13.19 -30.26 -5.35
C ALA A 639 -13.67 -31.07 -6.57
N GLU A 640 -13.63 -30.51 -7.77
CA GLU A 640 -13.96 -31.21 -9.00
C GLU A 640 -12.92 -32.33 -9.27
N ARG A 641 -13.42 -33.53 -9.55
CA ARG A 641 -12.53 -34.64 -9.94
C ARG A 641 -11.91 -34.36 -11.31
N PRO A 642 -10.59 -34.61 -11.48
CA PRO A 642 -9.97 -34.51 -12.80
C PRO A 642 -10.73 -35.30 -13.86
N VAL A 643 -10.93 -34.69 -15.02
CA VAL A 643 -11.53 -35.38 -16.17
C VAL A 643 -10.58 -36.51 -16.61
N SER A 644 -11.12 -37.66 -17.09
CA SER A 644 -10.30 -38.75 -17.58
C SER A 644 -9.35 -38.28 -18.67
N GLY A 645 -8.02 -38.45 -18.46
CA GLY A 645 -6.97 -37.98 -19.35
C GLY A 645 -6.47 -36.55 -19.05
N GLU A 646 -7.04 -35.85 -18.08
CA GLU A 646 -6.51 -34.56 -17.61
C GLU A 646 -5.13 -34.77 -16.99
N PRO A 647 -4.11 -33.96 -17.39
CA PRO A 647 -2.79 -34.11 -16.81
C PRO A 647 -2.75 -33.68 -15.35
N ALA A 648 -2.13 -34.51 -14.50
CA ALA A 648 -1.88 -34.15 -13.11
C ALA A 648 -0.86 -33.00 -13.05
N ARG A 649 -1.25 -31.86 -12.48
CA ARG A 649 -0.41 -30.66 -12.34
C ARG A 649 -0.13 -30.36 -10.88
N PRO A 650 1.13 -30.50 -10.44
CA PRO A 650 1.50 -30.25 -9.05
C PRO A 650 1.43 -28.79 -8.68
N MET A 651 0.99 -28.51 -7.47
CA MET A 651 1.01 -27.19 -6.86
C MET A 651 1.83 -27.19 -5.57
N LEU A 652 2.63 -26.15 -5.37
CA LEU A 652 3.31 -25.86 -4.11
C LEU A 652 2.56 -24.72 -3.41
N LEU A 653 1.87 -25.05 -2.31
CA LEU A 653 1.11 -24.12 -1.50
C LEU A 653 1.99 -23.60 -0.36
N LEU A 654 2.14 -22.29 -0.24
CA LEU A 654 2.95 -21.61 0.78
C LEU A 654 2.07 -20.71 1.62
N HIS A 655 2.16 -20.74 2.97
CA HIS A 655 1.35 -19.84 3.79
C HIS A 655 1.96 -19.55 5.16
N GLY A 656 1.93 -18.28 5.58
CA GLY A 656 2.27 -17.86 6.93
C GLY A 656 1.20 -18.29 7.96
N LEU A 657 1.60 -18.96 9.03
CA LEU A 657 0.60 -19.48 9.99
C LEU A 657 -0.02 -18.38 10.87
N VAL A 658 0.63 -17.21 10.96
CA VAL A 658 0.11 -16.05 11.71
C VAL A 658 -0.26 -14.88 10.78
N ASP A 659 -0.62 -15.19 9.54
CA ASP A 659 -1.16 -14.24 8.56
C ASP A 659 -2.53 -13.74 9.03
N ASP A 660 -2.64 -12.42 9.28
CA ASP A 660 -3.85 -11.77 9.78
C ASP A 660 -4.63 -11.02 8.67
N ASN A 661 -4.12 -11.07 7.43
CA ASN A 661 -4.76 -10.52 6.24
C ASN A 661 -5.47 -11.64 5.45
N VAL A 662 -4.70 -12.57 4.90
CA VAL A 662 -5.19 -13.80 4.27
C VAL A 662 -4.93 -14.95 5.22
N VAL A 663 -5.91 -15.33 6.01
CA VAL A 663 -5.69 -16.34 7.07
C VAL A 663 -5.30 -17.70 6.51
N ALA A 664 -4.48 -18.47 7.24
CA ALA A 664 -3.99 -19.77 6.80
C ALA A 664 -5.10 -20.79 6.48
N ALA A 665 -6.32 -20.56 6.97
CA ALA A 665 -7.51 -21.35 6.64
C ALA A 665 -7.76 -21.44 5.12
N HIS A 666 -7.44 -20.41 4.34
CA HIS A 666 -7.54 -20.44 2.89
C HIS A 666 -6.73 -21.59 2.28
N THR A 667 -5.44 -21.67 2.58
CA THR A 667 -4.56 -22.73 2.07
C THR A 667 -4.92 -24.11 2.62
N LEU A 668 -5.30 -24.21 3.90
CA LEU A 668 -5.65 -25.50 4.50
C LEU A 668 -6.94 -26.08 3.90
N ARG A 669 -7.96 -25.25 3.65
CA ARG A 669 -9.20 -25.66 2.97
C ARG A 669 -8.92 -26.06 1.52
N LEU A 670 -8.08 -25.29 0.78
CA LEU A 670 -7.67 -25.67 -0.57
C LEU A 670 -6.97 -27.02 -0.60
N SER A 671 -6.02 -27.25 0.32
CA SER A 671 -5.31 -28.53 0.44
C SER A 671 -6.27 -29.68 0.70
N ALA A 672 -7.26 -29.50 1.58
CA ALA A 672 -8.27 -30.52 1.85
C ALA A 672 -9.12 -30.85 0.60
N ALA A 673 -9.54 -29.84 -0.16
CA ALA A 673 -10.29 -30.01 -1.42
C ALA A 673 -9.46 -30.75 -2.49
N LEU A 674 -8.21 -30.32 -2.71
CA LEU A 674 -7.28 -30.96 -3.64
C LEU A 674 -7.01 -32.44 -3.27
N LEU A 675 -6.80 -32.73 -1.98
CA LEU A 675 -6.59 -34.08 -1.49
C LEU A 675 -7.85 -34.93 -1.73
N GLY A 676 -9.02 -34.42 -1.42
CA GLY A 676 -10.31 -35.11 -1.66
C GLY A 676 -10.55 -35.45 -3.13
N ALA A 677 -10.08 -34.60 -4.05
CA ALA A 677 -10.16 -34.83 -5.49
C ALA A 677 -8.99 -35.66 -6.06
N GLY A 678 -7.98 -36.01 -5.25
CA GLY A 678 -6.79 -36.73 -5.70
C GLY A 678 -5.83 -35.88 -6.56
N ARG A 679 -5.86 -34.54 -6.41
CA ARG A 679 -4.97 -33.62 -7.13
C ARG A 679 -3.62 -33.46 -6.42
N PRO A 680 -2.48 -33.60 -7.13
CA PRO A 680 -1.15 -33.55 -6.52
C PRO A 680 -0.80 -32.15 -6.04
N HIS A 681 -0.44 -32.02 -4.78
CA HIS A 681 0.03 -30.77 -4.19
C HIS A 681 0.93 -31.03 -2.98
N SER A 682 1.69 -30.03 -2.60
CA SER A 682 2.45 -29.97 -1.36
C SER A 682 2.12 -28.69 -0.61
N VAL A 683 2.09 -28.74 0.71
CA VAL A 683 1.89 -27.56 1.57
C VAL A 683 3.14 -27.31 2.38
N LEU A 684 3.64 -26.08 2.35
CA LEU A 684 4.70 -25.61 3.23
C LEU A 684 4.12 -24.54 4.18
N PRO A 685 3.81 -24.91 5.42
CA PRO A 685 3.42 -23.93 6.45
C PRO A 685 4.66 -23.15 6.91
N LEU A 686 4.54 -21.82 6.96
CA LEU A 686 5.60 -20.93 7.39
C LEU A 686 5.33 -20.49 8.83
N THR A 687 6.03 -21.10 9.77
CA THR A 687 5.86 -20.82 11.20
C THR A 687 6.36 -19.43 11.57
N GLY A 688 5.64 -18.71 12.41
CA GLY A 688 5.96 -17.33 12.83
C GLY A 688 5.87 -16.30 11.71
N ALA A 689 5.47 -16.69 10.49
CA ALA A 689 5.38 -15.76 9.36
C ALA A 689 3.97 -15.16 9.25
N THR A 690 3.95 -13.86 8.98
CA THR A 690 2.77 -13.07 8.60
C THR A 690 2.57 -13.10 7.08
N HIS A 691 1.68 -12.24 6.55
CA HIS A 691 1.44 -12.13 5.11
C HIS A 691 2.69 -11.75 4.30
N MET A 692 3.61 -11.00 4.90
CA MET A 692 4.80 -10.48 4.22
C MET A 692 5.94 -11.48 4.05
N ALA A 693 5.96 -12.62 4.75
CA ALA A 693 7.01 -13.64 4.70
C ALA A 693 8.44 -13.06 4.63
N ALA A 694 8.76 -12.10 5.52
CA ALA A 694 9.94 -11.24 5.41
C ALA A 694 11.22 -11.87 6.01
N GLY A 695 12.38 -11.23 5.74
CA GLY A 695 13.68 -11.59 6.33
C GLY A 695 14.37 -12.77 5.69
N GLY A 696 15.16 -13.53 6.47
CA GLY A 696 15.92 -14.70 5.99
C GLY A 696 15.06 -15.86 5.47
N LEU A 697 13.75 -15.82 5.73
CA LEU A 697 12.80 -16.77 5.17
C LEU A 697 12.65 -16.59 3.65
N SER A 698 12.68 -15.36 3.14
CA SER A 698 12.51 -15.08 1.70
C SER A 698 13.60 -15.71 0.83
N GLU A 699 14.86 -15.75 1.30
CA GLU A 699 15.95 -16.42 0.60
C GLU A 699 15.68 -17.92 0.44
N ARG A 700 15.28 -18.58 1.54
CA ARG A 700 15.04 -20.02 1.57
C ARG A 700 13.84 -20.41 0.73
N LEU A 701 12.80 -19.57 0.72
CA LEU A 701 11.63 -19.76 -0.14
C LEU A 701 12.01 -19.71 -1.61
N LEU A 702 12.77 -18.71 -2.05
CA LEU A 702 13.21 -18.60 -3.45
C LEU A 702 13.96 -19.84 -3.93
N ARG A 703 14.83 -20.42 -3.09
CA ARG A 703 15.57 -21.64 -3.43
C ARG A 703 14.65 -22.87 -3.54
N LEU A 704 13.72 -23.01 -2.61
CA LEU A 704 12.76 -24.11 -2.60
C LEU A 704 11.79 -24.02 -3.79
N GLU A 705 11.33 -22.83 -4.10
CA GLU A 705 10.50 -22.54 -5.28
C GLU A 705 11.27 -22.87 -6.59
N LEU A 706 12.57 -22.53 -6.66
CA LEU A 706 13.43 -22.87 -7.80
C LEU A 706 13.57 -24.37 -8.00
N ASP A 707 13.79 -25.13 -6.93
CA ASP A 707 13.90 -26.59 -7.00
C ASP A 707 12.59 -27.24 -7.46
N PHE A 708 11.45 -26.69 -6.99
CA PHE A 708 10.13 -27.13 -7.44
C PHE A 708 9.93 -26.87 -8.95
N LEU A 709 10.25 -25.66 -9.42
CA LEU A 709 10.12 -25.31 -10.85
C LEU A 709 11.03 -26.17 -11.74
N ARG A 710 12.28 -26.38 -11.35
CA ARG A 710 13.22 -27.23 -12.10
C ARG A 710 12.76 -28.69 -12.17
N THR A 711 12.18 -29.19 -11.10
CA THR A 711 11.64 -30.56 -11.07
C THR A 711 10.52 -30.77 -12.08
N HIS A 712 9.70 -29.73 -12.32
CA HIS A 712 8.47 -29.86 -13.11
C HIS A 712 8.53 -29.24 -14.51
N LEU A 713 9.50 -28.35 -14.76
CA LEU A 713 9.68 -27.70 -16.08
C LEU A 713 10.93 -28.21 -16.83
N GLY A 714 11.88 -28.81 -16.13
CA GLY A 714 13.12 -29.37 -16.72
C GLY A 714 14.22 -28.33 -16.79
#